data_ffaa6d5decfbba42d1745bfb3b22f4e8
#
_entry.id   ffaa6d5decfbba42d1745bfb3b22f4e8
#
_cell.length_a   1.000
_cell.length_b   1.000
_cell.length_c   1.000
_cell.angle_alpha   90.00
_cell.angle_beta   90.00
_cell.angle_gamma   90.00
#
_symmetry.space_group_name_H-M   'P 1'
#
loop_
_entity.id
_entity.type
_entity.pdbx_description
1 polymer ?
#
loop_
_entity_poly.entity_id
_entity_poly.type
_entity_poly.pdbx_seq_one_letter_code
_entity_poly.pdbx_strand_id
1 'polypeptide(L)'
;MSIDNNFNHVSFLWNIAESLRGTYKEEDYRKVMLPLIVIRRFDCLLDDYNRETIKSVYEEYDFLPEEEKDEMVIVDLKENHNMNLQFYNVSDFTWKKLLDDSENIKSNFEEYLNGFSNNVKEIIGKFKFKDEIAQLDKKDKLYAVLSKMYEVDLHINSVSNNKMGYIYEEMLRRFTENSAAGEQYTPREVIRLCMEMLFMGKENFLTEDGKVISIADFCCGTGGMLSIAEDYIERINPNAIVNVYGQELLDESFAICQADMLMKGQNPDNIRLGNTLTQDRFSGEKIRFLISNPPFGVTWKDEEKKVKEEADLGFDGRFGAGTPRVSDGSLLFLQNMISKMYDDEEGSRIAIIFNGSPLFTGDAGSGESNIRKWIIENDLLEGIIALPTDMFYNTGIATYIWVLTNKKEEKRKGKIQLVNASEYYQLMRKSLGNKRKEISAEQIKEITDLYSSFEESENSKIFDNKDFGYRKVTIERPLKLSFKVNEEAIENVKNTTQFINLAVSKKKDLEVKEKEENEGREKQERLIKLLESFDNTLEYMDRDKFIKDLKAKYKEFDIALPAGLVKAIVNAIGVRNEDAEVCKDSKGNIESDSSLKDTESIALKEDVYEYFEKEVKPHVNDAYMDESSINNIGYEIPFTRHFYKYEELRAFEDIMKEVESLESEIALEIRKVLG
;
A
#
# COMPACT_ATOMS: atom_id res chain seq x y z
N MET A 1 -20.46 -27.58 -0.11
CA MET A 1 -19.81 -28.58 0.77
C MET A 1 -19.55 -27.94 2.11
N SER A 2 -19.94 -28.58 3.19
CA SER A 2 -20.19 -28.03 4.51
C SER A 2 -18.96 -27.40 5.18
N ILE A 3 -19.11 -26.19 5.65
CA ILE A 3 -18.21 -25.39 6.51
C ILE A 3 -17.91 -26.12 7.85
N ASP A 4 -18.70 -27.12 8.23
CA ASP A 4 -18.67 -27.76 9.55
C ASP A 4 -17.42 -28.64 9.83
N ASN A 5 -16.76 -29.20 8.80
CA ASN A 5 -15.57 -30.04 9.03
C ASN A 5 -14.26 -29.24 9.21
N ASN A 6 -14.18 -28.01 8.70
CA ASN A 6 -13.00 -27.15 8.85
C ASN A 6 -12.89 -26.54 10.26
N PHE A 7 -14.04 -26.33 10.91
CA PHE A 7 -14.10 -25.73 12.25
C PHE A 7 -13.48 -26.66 13.32
N ASN A 8 -13.50 -27.96 13.10
CA ASN A 8 -13.01 -28.92 14.09
C ASN A 8 -11.47 -28.89 14.21
N HIS A 9 -10.73 -28.86 13.08
CA HIS A 9 -9.25 -28.86 13.11
C HIS A 9 -8.68 -27.57 13.72
N VAL A 10 -9.17 -26.41 13.33
CA VAL A 10 -8.74 -25.13 13.89
C VAL A 10 -9.02 -25.03 15.39
N SER A 11 -10.20 -25.47 15.81
CA SER A 11 -10.55 -25.47 17.23
C SER A 11 -9.69 -26.42 18.04
N PHE A 12 -9.36 -27.57 17.50
CA PHE A 12 -8.47 -28.54 18.14
C PHE A 12 -7.04 -28.00 18.26
N LEU A 13 -6.48 -27.46 17.17
CA LEU A 13 -5.16 -26.83 17.18
C LEU A 13 -5.09 -25.67 18.16
N TRP A 14 -6.17 -24.87 18.25
CA TRP A 14 -6.27 -23.81 19.24
C TRP A 14 -6.24 -24.35 20.68
N ASN A 15 -6.88 -25.48 20.96
CA ASN A 15 -6.82 -26.11 22.27
C ASN A 15 -5.41 -26.60 22.63
N ILE A 16 -4.59 -26.99 21.62
CA ILE A 16 -3.17 -27.27 21.84
C ILE A 16 -2.41 -25.99 22.19
N ALA A 17 -2.65 -24.91 21.46
CA ALA A 17 -2.06 -23.60 21.71
C ALA A 17 -2.38 -23.08 23.12
N GLU A 18 -3.64 -23.26 23.59
CA GLU A 18 -4.05 -22.91 24.96
C GLU A 18 -3.24 -23.69 26.04
N SER A 19 -2.70 -24.87 25.73
CA SER A 19 -1.84 -25.60 26.67
C SER A 19 -0.47 -24.94 26.88
N LEU A 20 -0.10 -23.98 26.03
CA LEU A 20 1.12 -23.18 26.17
C LEU A 20 0.97 -22.02 27.16
N ARG A 21 -0.28 -21.75 27.59
CA ARG A 21 -0.59 -20.72 28.60
C ARG A 21 0.28 -20.88 29.85
N GLY A 22 0.83 -19.75 30.32
CA GLY A 22 1.74 -19.72 31.46
C GLY A 22 3.21 -19.99 31.13
N THR A 23 3.50 -20.50 29.92
CA THR A 23 4.88 -20.64 29.41
C THR A 23 5.16 -19.57 28.35
N TYR A 24 4.18 -19.27 27.52
CA TYR A 24 4.24 -18.29 26.45
C TYR A 24 3.13 -17.24 26.62
N LYS A 25 3.35 -16.03 26.08
CA LYS A 25 2.27 -15.09 25.80
C LYS A 25 1.47 -15.57 24.59
N GLU A 26 0.23 -15.17 24.48
CA GLU A 26 -0.67 -15.59 23.39
C GLU A 26 -0.11 -15.24 22.00
N GLU A 27 0.51 -14.08 21.85
CA GLU A 27 1.20 -13.61 20.64
C GLU A 27 2.39 -14.50 20.23
N ASP A 28 3.02 -15.19 21.18
CA ASP A 28 4.17 -16.08 20.97
C ASP A 28 3.76 -17.53 20.66
N TYR A 29 2.49 -17.91 20.80
CA TYR A 29 2.01 -19.27 20.50
C TYR A 29 2.36 -19.67 19.06
N ARG A 30 2.38 -18.72 18.12
CA ARG A 30 2.75 -18.95 16.72
C ARG A 30 4.13 -19.58 16.57
N LYS A 31 5.12 -19.20 17.39
CA LYS A 31 6.49 -19.70 17.33
C LYS A 31 6.59 -21.21 17.59
N VAL A 32 5.61 -21.77 18.31
CA VAL A 32 5.52 -23.21 18.62
C VAL A 32 4.54 -23.90 17.65
N MET A 33 3.37 -23.32 17.46
CA MET A 33 2.29 -24.00 16.77
C MET A 33 2.50 -24.08 15.25
N LEU A 34 2.99 -23.01 14.60
CA LEU A 34 3.17 -23.01 13.15
C LEU A 34 4.19 -24.05 12.69
N PRO A 35 5.42 -24.11 13.23
CA PRO A 35 6.36 -25.17 12.83
C PRO A 35 5.83 -26.57 13.15
N LEU A 36 5.15 -26.77 14.30
CA LEU A 36 4.58 -28.07 14.63
C LEU A 36 3.49 -28.53 13.65
N ILE A 37 2.64 -27.61 13.19
CA ILE A 37 1.62 -27.92 12.19
C ILE A 37 2.28 -28.32 10.86
N VAL A 38 3.33 -27.62 10.43
CA VAL A 38 4.09 -27.93 9.22
C VAL A 38 4.76 -29.32 9.36
N ILE A 39 5.49 -29.55 10.45
CA ILE A 39 6.18 -30.83 10.71
C ILE A 39 5.17 -31.98 10.77
N ARG A 40 4.05 -31.81 11.47
CA ARG A 40 3.01 -32.84 11.55
C ARG A 40 2.38 -33.13 10.19
N ARG A 41 2.18 -32.11 9.36
CA ARG A 41 1.71 -32.31 7.99
C ARG A 41 2.69 -33.15 7.17
N PHE A 42 4.00 -32.83 7.21
CA PHE A 42 5.03 -33.62 6.55
C PHE A 42 5.06 -35.06 7.06
N ASP A 43 4.98 -35.28 8.38
CA ASP A 43 4.93 -36.61 8.97
C ASP A 43 3.74 -37.42 8.46
N CYS A 44 2.53 -36.83 8.45
CA CYS A 44 1.33 -37.50 7.92
C CYS A 44 1.44 -37.85 6.44
N LEU A 45 2.07 -37.00 5.62
CA LEU A 45 2.26 -37.30 4.19
C LEU A 45 3.24 -38.41 3.94
N LEU A 46 4.18 -38.66 4.86
CA LEU A 46 5.15 -39.77 4.78
C LEU A 46 4.58 -41.13 5.25
N ASP A 47 3.40 -41.14 5.91
CA ASP A 47 2.79 -42.36 6.43
C ASP A 47 2.33 -43.34 5.33
N ASP A 48 2.10 -42.87 4.09
CA ASP A 48 1.75 -43.70 2.94
C ASP A 48 2.94 -44.44 2.34
N TYR A 49 4.17 -44.11 2.76
CA TYR A 49 5.40 -44.60 2.12
C TYR A 49 6.24 -45.44 3.07
N ASN A 50 6.94 -46.45 2.48
CA ASN A 50 7.83 -47.32 3.23
C ASN A 50 9.13 -46.60 3.60
N ARG A 51 9.30 -46.27 4.88
CA ARG A 51 10.47 -45.54 5.39
C ARG A 51 11.77 -46.34 5.29
N GLU A 52 11.72 -47.67 5.35
CA GLU A 52 12.91 -48.54 5.15
C GLU A 52 13.43 -48.43 3.71
N THR A 53 12.52 -48.38 2.74
CA THR A 53 12.90 -48.16 1.33
C THR A 53 13.53 -46.77 1.15
N ILE A 54 12.93 -45.72 1.75
CA ILE A 54 13.49 -44.35 1.70
C ILE A 54 14.92 -44.34 2.28
N LYS A 55 15.14 -45.00 3.42
CA LYS A 55 16.44 -45.05 4.07
C LYS A 55 17.45 -45.84 3.22
N SER A 56 17.06 -46.99 2.64
CA SER A 56 17.93 -47.77 1.76
C SER A 56 18.37 -46.97 0.54
N VAL A 57 17.44 -46.27 -0.14
CA VAL A 57 17.76 -45.41 -1.28
C VAL A 57 18.69 -44.26 -0.85
N TYR A 58 18.45 -43.63 0.28
CA TYR A 58 19.32 -42.56 0.79
C TYR A 58 20.76 -43.08 1.04
N GLU A 59 20.93 -44.28 1.60
CA GLU A 59 22.24 -44.90 1.85
C GLU A 59 22.98 -45.25 0.55
N GLU A 60 22.28 -45.55 -0.54
CA GLU A 60 22.89 -45.84 -1.85
C GLU A 60 23.62 -44.64 -2.44
N TYR A 61 23.22 -43.40 -2.06
CA TYR A 61 23.83 -42.15 -2.51
C TYR A 61 24.81 -41.53 -1.52
N ASP A 62 25.31 -42.26 -0.52
CA ASP A 62 26.27 -41.76 0.49
C ASP A 62 27.60 -41.24 -0.10
N PHE A 63 27.88 -41.57 -1.36
CA PHE A 63 29.06 -41.12 -2.09
C PHE A 63 28.92 -39.69 -2.65
N LEU A 64 27.73 -39.13 -2.67
CA LEU A 64 27.46 -37.76 -3.17
C LEU A 64 27.59 -36.71 -2.05
N PRO A 65 27.95 -35.46 -2.41
CA PRO A 65 27.78 -34.34 -1.51
C PRO A 65 26.32 -34.16 -1.09
N GLU A 66 26.08 -33.73 0.13
CA GLU A 66 24.72 -33.52 0.69
C GLU A 66 23.81 -32.66 -0.22
N GLU A 67 24.37 -31.65 -0.90
CA GLU A 67 23.63 -30.76 -1.79
C GLU A 67 23.09 -31.47 -3.05
N GLU A 68 23.84 -32.44 -3.57
CA GLU A 68 23.44 -33.23 -4.78
C GLU A 68 22.64 -34.48 -4.40
N LYS A 69 22.83 -35.00 -3.19
CA LYS A 69 22.23 -36.23 -2.70
C LYS A 69 20.71 -36.16 -2.64
N ASP A 70 20.15 -35.11 -2.11
CA ASP A 70 18.70 -34.95 -1.96
C ASP A 70 17.96 -35.04 -3.29
N GLU A 71 18.47 -34.35 -4.33
CA GLU A 71 17.87 -34.36 -5.66
C GLU A 71 17.88 -35.80 -6.25
N MET A 72 19.02 -36.48 -6.14
CA MET A 72 19.15 -37.87 -6.65
C MET A 72 18.24 -38.84 -5.90
N VAL A 73 18.16 -38.74 -4.58
CA VAL A 73 17.25 -39.57 -3.76
C VAL A 73 15.78 -39.33 -4.15
N ILE A 74 15.36 -38.10 -4.31
CA ILE A 74 13.98 -37.76 -4.69
C ILE A 74 13.64 -38.30 -6.08
N VAL A 75 14.57 -38.18 -7.05
CA VAL A 75 14.39 -38.67 -8.40
C VAL A 75 14.29 -40.21 -8.39
N ASP A 76 15.16 -40.88 -7.65
CA ASP A 76 15.19 -42.34 -7.56
C ASP A 76 13.92 -42.91 -6.90
N LEU A 77 13.51 -42.32 -5.77
CA LEU A 77 12.25 -42.67 -5.10
C LEU A 77 11.04 -42.56 -6.04
N LYS A 78 11.03 -41.53 -6.90
CA LYS A 78 9.96 -41.32 -7.87
C LYS A 78 10.02 -42.34 -9.04
N GLU A 79 11.17 -42.46 -9.68
CA GLU A 79 11.31 -43.22 -10.94
C GLU A 79 11.36 -44.73 -10.70
N ASN A 80 12.09 -45.19 -9.68
CA ASN A 80 12.36 -46.60 -9.45
C ASN A 80 11.46 -47.21 -8.36
N HIS A 81 10.94 -46.41 -7.42
CA HIS A 81 10.14 -46.90 -6.30
C HIS A 81 8.68 -46.45 -6.33
N ASN A 82 8.25 -45.70 -7.36
CA ASN A 82 6.89 -45.17 -7.52
C ASN A 82 6.41 -44.32 -6.32
N MET A 83 7.35 -43.62 -5.67
CA MET A 83 7.09 -42.72 -4.55
C MET A 83 7.15 -41.27 -5.05
N ASN A 84 6.01 -40.67 -5.31
CA ASN A 84 5.94 -39.26 -5.77
C ASN A 84 6.15 -38.30 -4.62
N LEU A 85 7.37 -38.29 -4.07
CA LEU A 85 7.79 -37.43 -2.95
C LEU A 85 8.66 -36.28 -3.46
N GLN A 86 8.52 -35.11 -2.83
CA GLN A 86 9.41 -33.97 -3.01
C GLN A 86 10.32 -33.75 -1.79
N PHE A 87 10.17 -34.60 -0.78
CA PHE A 87 10.95 -34.58 0.47
C PHE A 87 10.88 -35.98 1.10
N TYR A 88 11.75 -36.24 2.04
CA TYR A 88 11.81 -37.51 2.76
C TYR A 88 12.27 -37.31 4.22
N ASN A 89 12.21 -38.39 5.01
CA ASN A 89 12.82 -38.45 6.33
C ASN A 89 13.46 -39.84 6.54
N VAL A 90 14.74 -39.84 6.86
CA VAL A 90 15.55 -41.05 7.08
C VAL A 90 15.77 -41.41 8.55
N SER A 91 15.19 -40.67 9.49
CA SER A 91 15.27 -40.94 10.92
C SER A 91 14.64 -42.30 11.26
N ASP A 92 15.20 -43.00 12.24
CA ASP A 92 14.63 -44.20 12.83
C ASP A 92 13.36 -43.92 13.63
N PHE A 93 13.12 -42.63 13.98
CA PHE A 93 11.93 -42.19 14.67
C PHE A 93 10.78 -41.91 13.72
N THR A 94 9.58 -42.29 14.16
CA THR A 94 8.30 -41.77 13.67
C THR A 94 7.67 -40.98 14.81
N TRP A 95 6.67 -40.14 14.54
CA TRP A 95 6.01 -39.40 15.63
C TRP A 95 5.50 -40.32 16.74
N LYS A 96 5.00 -41.50 16.39
CA LYS A 96 4.59 -42.52 17.37
C LYS A 96 5.77 -43.02 18.21
N LYS A 97 6.89 -43.38 17.60
CA LYS A 97 8.09 -43.84 18.33
C LYS A 97 8.69 -42.75 19.23
N LEU A 98 8.57 -41.49 18.85
CA LEU A 98 8.97 -40.35 19.73
C LEU A 98 8.21 -40.38 21.05
N LEU A 99 6.91 -40.68 21.02
CA LEU A 99 6.05 -40.68 22.22
C LEU A 99 6.25 -41.96 23.07
N ASP A 100 6.83 -43.01 22.53
CA ASP A 100 7.14 -44.25 23.28
C ASP A 100 8.32 -44.04 24.25
N ASP A 101 9.17 -43.02 24.06
CA ASP A 101 10.33 -42.68 24.90
C ASP A 101 10.25 -41.23 25.41
N SER A 102 9.46 -41.03 26.44
CA SER A 102 9.22 -39.70 27.02
C SER A 102 10.45 -39.12 27.74
N GLU A 103 11.39 -39.93 28.22
CA GLU A 103 12.58 -39.47 28.95
C GLU A 103 13.60 -38.80 28.02
N ASN A 104 13.68 -39.29 26.75
CA ASN A 104 14.61 -38.78 25.74
C ASN A 104 13.88 -37.98 24.63
N ILE A 105 12.66 -37.52 24.91
CA ILE A 105 11.78 -36.92 23.90
C ILE A 105 12.43 -35.76 23.13
N LYS A 106 13.24 -34.92 23.79
CA LYS A 106 13.95 -33.82 23.15
C LYS A 106 14.99 -34.27 22.15
N SER A 107 15.92 -35.14 22.59
CA SER A 107 17.00 -35.67 21.72
C SER A 107 16.43 -36.44 20.56
N ASN A 108 15.40 -37.27 20.80
CA ASN A 108 14.74 -38.08 19.78
C ASN A 108 14.00 -37.20 18.76
N PHE A 109 13.36 -36.11 19.23
CA PHE A 109 12.69 -35.17 18.35
C PHE A 109 13.69 -34.34 17.53
N GLU A 110 14.79 -33.91 18.11
CA GLU A 110 15.88 -33.24 17.38
C GLU A 110 16.49 -34.16 16.31
N GLU A 111 16.70 -35.46 16.61
CA GLU A 111 17.14 -36.45 15.64
C GLU A 111 16.12 -36.66 14.52
N TYR A 112 14.84 -36.77 14.87
CA TYR A 112 13.76 -36.87 13.90
C TYR A 112 13.76 -35.67 12.94
N LEU A 113 13.93 -34.44 13.43
CA LEU A 113 14.00 -33.25 12.59
C LEU A 113 15.24 -33.22 11.69
N ASN A 114 16.36 -33.72 12.19
CA ASN A 114 17.60 -33.80 11.41
C ASN A 114 17.54 -34.90 10.30
N GLY A 115 16.62 -35.85 10.41
CA GLY A 115 16.40 -36.90 9.40
C GLY A 115 15.67 -36.43 8.16
N PHE A 116 15.09 -35.25 8.15
CA PHE A 116 14.44 -34.70 6.95
C PHE A 116 15.46 -34.31 5.86
N SER A 117 15.02 -34.30 4.61
CA SER A 117 15.75 -33.73 3.48
C SER A 117 16.07 -32.27 3.69
N ASN A 118 17.10 -31.74 3.02
CA ASN A 118 17.60 -30.37 3.28
C ASN A 118 16.56 -29.28 3.01
N ASN A 119 15.73 -29.43 1.99
CA ASN A 119 14.64 -28.50 1.70
C ASN A 119 13.66 -28.35 2.90
N VAL A 120 13.30 -29.45 3.57
CA VAL A 120 12.46 -29.39 4.78
C VAL A 120 13.25 -28.84 5.97
N LYS A 121 14.52 -29.22 6.15
CA LYS A 121 15.39 -28.67 7.22
C LYS A 121 15.53 -27.14 7.10
N GLU A 122 15.68 -26.63 5.89
CA GLU A 122 15.74 -25.18 5.65
C GLU A 122 14.43 -24.48 6.01
N ILE A 123 13.29 -25.04 5.60
CA ILE A 123 11.95 -24.51 5.96
C ILE A 123 11.80 -24.48 7.49
N ILE A 124 12.10 -25.59 8.19
CA ILE A 124 12.02 -25.64 9.65
C ILE A 124 13.00 -24.65 10.31
N GLY A 125 14.19 -24.51 9.73
CA GLY A 125 15.21 -23.56 10.21
C GLY A 125 14.73 -22.09 10.24
N LYS A 126 13.89 -21.69 9.26
CA LYS A 126 13.30 -20.34 9.20
C LYS A 126 12.37 -20.01 10.37
N PHE A 127 11.74 -21.03 10.95
CA PHE A 127 10.92 -20.87 12.16
C PHE A 127 11.75 -20.67 13.43
N LYS A 128 13.07 -20.87 13.39
CA LYS A 128 13.96 -20.83 14.59
C LYS A 128 13.47 -21.74 15.73
N PHE A 129 12.89 -22.87 15.37
CA PHE A 129 12.12 -23.72 16.28
C PHE A 129 12.97 -24.46 17.33
N LYS A 130 14.30 -24.58 17.12
CA LYS A 130 15.21 -25.22 18.10
C LYS A 130 15.19 -24.57 19.49
N ASP A 131 15.07 -23.25 19.52
CA ASP A 131 15.02 -22.50 20.80
C ASP A 131 13.72 -22.80 21.55
N GLU A 132 12.61 -22.94 20.81
CA GLU A 132 11.31 -23.25 21.38
C GLU A 132 11.25 -24.70 21.90
N ILE A 133 11.87 -25.66 21.18
CA ILE A 133 12.00 -27.05 21.67
C ILE A 133 12.74 -27.07 23.02
N ALA A 134 13.85 -26.36 23.12
CA ALA A 134 14.62 -26.28 24.38
C ALA A 134 13.81 -25.63 25.51
N GLN A 135 13.00 -24.60 25.20
CA GLN A 135 12.15 -23.93 26.18
C GLN A 135 10.99 -24.82 26.64
N LEU A 136 10.34 -25.54 25.74
CA LEU A 136 9.28 -26.49 26.06
C LEU A 136 9.78 -27.64 26.92
N ASP A 137 10.95 -28.20 26.60
CA ASP A 137 11.60 -29.26 27.38
C ASP A 137 11.91 -28.78 28.79
N LYS A 138 12.56 -27.63 28.93
CA LYS A 138 12.88 -27.02 30.26
C LYS A 138 11.65 -26.79 31.13
N LYS A 139 10.47 -26.71 30.55
CA LYS A 139 9.18 -26.47 31.24
C LYS A 139 8.32 -27.75 31.34
N ASP A 140 8.89 -28.90 31.02
CA ASP A 140 8.20 -30.20 31.01
C ASP A 140 6.90 -30.20 30.15
N LYS A 141 6.90 -29.40 29.06
CA LYS A 141 5.75 -29.25 28.17
C LYS A 141 5.90 -29.96 26.82
N LEU A 142 7.14 -30.29 26.42
CA LEU A 142 7.43 -30.80 25.09
C LEU A 142 6.65 -32.09 24.79
N TYR A 143 6.70 -33.09 25.68
CA TYR A 143 5.98 -34.33 25.52
C TYR A 143 4.47 -34.12 25.38
N ALA A 144 3.89 -33.31 26.26
CA ALA A 144 2.46 -33.05 26.27
C ALA A 144 1.98 -32.35 24.98
N VAL A 145 2.78 -31.42 24.45
CA VAL A 145 2.48 -30.71 23.20
C VAL A 145 2.58 -31.67 22.00
N LEU A 146 3.66 -32.44 21.92
CA LEU A 146 3.85 -33.43 20.84
C LEU A 146 2.79 -34.53 20.87
N SER A 147 2.42 -35.03 22.07
CA SER A 147 1.36 -36.02 22.25
C SER A 147 0.00 -35.52 21.73
N LYS A 148 -0.39 -34.30 22.07
CA LYS A 148 -1.61 -33.71 21.55
C LYS A 148 -1.56 -33.45 20.04
N MET A 149 -0.40 -33.02 19.51
CA MET A 149 -0.22 -32.80 18.09
C MET A 149 -0.31 -34.10 17.30
N TYR A 150 0.13 -35.22 17.85
CA TYR A 150 0.00 -36.55 17.24
C TYR A 150 -1.47 -36.95 16.99
N GLU A 151 -2.38 -36.53 17.86
CA GLU A 151 -3.83 -36.79 17.70
C GLU A 151 -4.44 -36.04 16.52
N VAL A 152 -3.73 -35.03 15.96
CA VAL A 152 -4.22 -34.27 14.81
C VAL A 152 -3.89 -35.05 13.53
N ASP A 153 -4.93 -35.49 12.82
CA ASP A 153 -4.79 -36.08 11.50
C ASP A 153 -4.77 -34.94 10.45
N LEU A 154 -3.55 -34.68 9.93
CA LEU A 154 -3.32 -33.73 8.85
C LEU A 154 -3.01 -34.44 7.52
N HIS A 155 -3.33 -35.73 7.38
CA HIS A 155 -3.13 -36.46 6.13
C HIS A 155 -3.98 -35.87 4.98
N ILE A 156 -3.53 -36.00 3.72
CA ILE A 156 -4.21 -35.42 2.55
C ILE A 156 -5.65 -35.89 2.38
N ASN A 157 -5.95 -37.13 2.79
CA ASN A 157 -7.29 -37.69 2.74
C ASN A 157 -8.25 -37.05 3.75
N SER A 158 -7.74 -36.54 4.87
CA SER A 158 -8.52 -35.86 5.92
C SER A 158 -8.54 -34.35 5.71
N VAL A 159 -7.41 -33.77 5.31
CA VAL A 159 -7.20 -32.33 5.09
C VAL A 159 -6.52 -32.10 3.75
N SER A 160 -7.30 -31.72 2.74
CA SER A 160 -6.74 -31.35 1.43
C SER A 160 -5.76 -30.17 1.54
N ASN A 161 -4.89 -29.96 0.55
CA ASN A 161 -3.94 -28.85 0.53
C ASN A 161 -4.65 -27.50 0.68
N ASN A 162 -5.78 -27.29 0.01
CA ASN A 162 -6.62 -26.10 0.16
C ASN A 162 -7.14 -25.88 1.58
N LYS A 163 -7.53 -26.96 2.25
CA LYS A 163 -7.95 -26.89 3.66
C LYS A 163 -6.78 -26.59 4.57
N MET A 164 -5.60 -27.11 4.24
CA MET A 164 -4.37 -26.84 5.00
C MET A 164 -3.99 -25.37 4.95
N GLY A 165 -4.04 -24.74 3.77
CA GLY A 165 -3.85 -23.30 3.62
C GLY A 165 -4.83 -22.49 4.49
N TYR A 166 -6.12 -22.89 4.51
CA TYR A 166 -7.11 -22.24 5.40
C TYR A 166 -6.77 -22.42 6.88
N ILE A 167 -6.28 -23.58 7.30
CA ILE A 167 -5.87 -23.81 8.69
C ILE A 167 -4.73 -22.89 9.08
N TYR A 168 -3.69 -22.75 8.22
CA TYR A 168 -2.59 -21.83 8.46
C TYR A 168 -3.06 -20.38 8.57
N GLU A 169 -3.86 -19.92 7.60
CA GLU A 169 -4.40 -18.55 7.61
C GLU A 169 -5.21 -18.27 8.87
N GLU A 170 -6.09 -19.19 9.28
CA GLU A 170 -6.93 -19.01 10.47
C GLU A 170 -6.12 -19.06 11.77
N MET A 171 -5.11 -19.94 11.87
CA MET A 171 -4.23 -19.98 13.02
C MET A 171 -3.39 -18.69 13.13
N LEU A 172 -2.79 -18.23 12.03
CA LEU A 172 -2.07 -16.97 11.97
C LEU A 172 -2.97 -15.81 12.36
N ARG A 173 -4.17 -15.71 11.78
CA ARG A 173 -5.14 -14.68 12.13
C ARG A 173 -5.40 -14.62 13.64
N ARG A 174 -5.63 -15.76 14.28
CA ARG A 174 -5.88 -15.82 15.73
C ARG A 174 -4.66 -15.39 16.56
N PHE A 175 -3.46 -15.78 16.15
CA PHE A 175 -2.23 -15.38 16.85
C PHE A 175 -1.88 -13.90 16.65
N THR A 176 -2.33 -13.28 15.56
CA THR A 176 -2.06 -11.87 15.24
C THR A 176 -3.23 -10.92 15.58
N GLU A 177 -4.34 -11.43 16.10
CA GLU A 177 -5.56 -10.65 16.40
C GLU A 177 -5.28 -9.44 17.31
N ASN A 178 -4.25 -9.52 18.15
CA ASN A 178 -3.80 -8.48 19.08
C ASN A 178 -2.46 -7.79 18.69
N SER A 179 -1.87 -8.17 17.55
CA SER A 179 -0.60 -7.57 17.10
C SER A 179 -0.84 -6.37 16.19
N ALA A 180 0.02 -5.36 16.33
CA ALA A 180 -0.05 -4.14 15.53
C ALA A 180 0.15 -4.45 14.04
N ALA A 181 -0.77 -3.95 13.24
CA ALA A 181 -0.82 -3.75 11.80
C ALA A 181 0.39 -4.23 10.96
N GLY A 182 0.15 -5.06 9.98
CA GLY A 182 1.09 -5.38 8.91
C GLY A 182 0.70 -6.60 8.08
N GLU A 183 0.24 -7.65 8.70
CA GLU A 183 -0.13 -8.87 7.98
C GLU A 183 -1.61 -8.83 7.57
N GLN A 184 -1.86 -8.53 6.30
CA GLN A 184 -3.22 -8.48 5.75
C GLN A 184 -3.51 -9.75 4.97
N TYR A 185 -4.26 -10.67 5.60
CA TYR A 185 -4.75 -11.85 4.89
C TYR A 185 -5.89 -11.48 3.95
N THR A 186 -5.76 -11.87 2.70
CA THR A 186 -6.79 -11.61 1.69
C THR A 186 -7.91 -12.64 1.80
N PRO A 187 -9.17 -12.22 1.98
CA PRO A 187 -10.31 -13.14 2.00
C PRO A 187 -10.44 -13.91 0.69
N ARG A 188 -10.79 -15.20 0.77
CA ARG A 188 -10.82 -16.11 -0.39
C ARG A 188 -11.78 -15.67 -1.48
N GLU A 189 -12.93 -15.08 -1.12
CA GLU A 189 -13.87 -14.52 -2.09
C GLU A 189 -13.30 -13.33 -2.83
N VAL A 190 -12.46 -12.51 -2.18
CA VAL A 190 -11.73 -11.41 -2.84
C VAL A 190 -10.68 -11.97 -3.80
N ILE A 191 -9.94 -13.01 -3.38
CA ILE A 191 -8.96 -13.67 -4.26
C ILE A 191 -9.68 -14.26 -5.48
N ARG A 192 -10.82 -14.93 -5.31
CA ARG A 192 -11.61 -15.48 -6.44
C ARG A 192 -12.04 -14.38 -7.39
N LEU A 193 -12.52 -13.25 -6.89
CA LEU A 193 -12.87 -12.11 -7.75
C LEU A 193 -11.64 -11.59 -8.49
N CYS A 194 -10.46 -11.50 -7.84
CA CYS A 194 -9.21 -11.16 -8.51
C CYS A 194 -8.87 -12.16 -9.64
N MET A 195 -9.12 -13.47 -9.43
CA MET A 195 -8.89 -14.48 -10.47
C MET A 195 -9.82 -14.28 -11.67
N GLU A 196 -11.11 -14.02 -11.43
CA GLU A 196 -12.06 -13.71 -12.52
C GLU A 196 -11.58 -12.51 -13.34
N MET A 197 -11.10 -11.45 -12.68
CA MET A 197 -10.55 -10.27 -13.36
C MET A 197 -9.24 -10.56 -14.09
N LEU A 198 -8.36 -11.35 -13.47
CA LEU A 198 -7.04 -11.66 -13.99
C LEU A 198 -7.09 -12.51 -15.26
N PHE A 199 -8.02 -13.47 -15.30
CA PHE A 199 -8.12 -14.42 -16.39
C PHE A 199 -9.19 -14.06 -17.45
N MET A 200 -9.94 -12.99 -17.26
CA MET A 200 -10.94 -12.52 -18.20
C MET A 200 -10.35 -12.27 -19.59
N GLY A 201 -11.02 -12.78 -20.62
CA GLY A 201 -10.58 -12.68 -22.02
C GLY A 201 -9.36 -13.53 -22.36
N LYS A 202 -8.94 -14.42 -21.46
CA LYS A 202 -7.83 -15.35 -21.65
C LYS A 202 -8.26 -16.83 -21.64
N GLU A 203 -9.56 -17.10 -21.80
CA GLU A 203 -10.13 -18.45 -21.74
C GLU A 203 -9.46 -19.39 -22.77
N ASN A 204 -9.26 -18.93 -24.00
CA ASN A 204 -8.59 -19.71 -25.04
C ASN A 204 -7.13 -20.00 -24.68
N PHE A 205 -6.43 -19.03 -24.09
CA PHE A 205 -5.05 -19.20 -23.63
C PHE A 205 -4.97 -20.20 -22.48
N LEU A 206 -5.90 -20.15 -21.53
CA LEU A 206 -5.92 -21.03 -20.36
C LEU A 206 -6.29 -22.47 -20.72
N THR A 207 -7.16 -22.69 -21.72
CA THR A 207 -7.67 -24.01 -22.12
C THR A 207 -6.78 -24.74 -23.13
N GLU A 208 -5.70 -24.11 -23.60
CA GLU A 208 -4.74 -24.75 -24.50
C GLU A 208 -4.02 -25.90 -23.79
N ASP A 209 -3.99 -27.08 -24.40
CA ASP A 209 -3.41 -28.29 -23.80
C ASP A 209 -1.90 -28.16 -23.64
N GLY A 210 -1.37 -28.56 -22.47
CA GLY A 210 0.05 -28.44 -22.13
C GLY A 210 0.57 -27.01 -22.00
N LYS A 211 -0.33 -26.01 -21.86
CA LYS A 211 0.07 -24.60 -21.69
C LYS A 211 0.88 -24.37 -20.44
N VAL A 212 2.02 -23.69 -20.60
CA VAL A 212 2.82 -23.22 -19.45
C VAL A 212 2.32 -21.85 -19.02
N ILE A 213 1.85 -21.75 -17.79
CA ILE A 213 1.26 -20.56 -17.20
C ILE A 213 2.13 -20.11 -16.03
N SER A 214 2.65 -18.88 -16.08
CA SER A 214 3.37 -18.27 -14.96
C SER A 214 2.47 -17.28 -14.21
N ILE A 215 2.45 -17.41 -12.88
CA ILE A 215 1.75 -16.48 -12.00
C ILE A 215 2.67 -16.08 -10.84
N ALA A 216 2.63 -14.81 -10.42
CA ALA A 216 3.46 -14.32 -9.33
C ALA A 216 2.73 -13.40 -8.37
N ASP A 217 3.19 -13.45 -7.09
CA ASP A 217 2.87 -12.49 -6.04
C ASP A 217 4.17 -12.07 -5.33
N PHE A 218 4.49 -10.77 -5.39
CA PHE A 218 5.72 -10.24 -4.79
C PHE A 218 5.54 -9.71 -3.35
N CYS A 219 4.40 -10.06 -2.71
CA CYS A 219 4.10 -9.89 -1.30
C CYS A 219 3.28 -11.10 -0.85
N CYS A 220 3.76 -12.31 -1.18
CA CYS A 220 2.93 -13.51 -1.21
C CYS A 220 2.43 -13.98 0.16
N GLY A 221 3.00 -13.49 1.26
CA GLY A 221 2.64 -13.96 2.59
C GLY A 221 2.82 -15.46 2.72
N THR A 222 1.76 -16.15 3.14
CA THR A 222 1.71 -17.62 3.22
C THR A 222 1.39 -18.32 1.91
N GLY A 223 1.30 -17.58 0.79
CA GLY A 223 1.01 -18.12 -0.52
C GLY A 223 -0.47 -18.33 -0.85
N GLY A 224 -1.38 -17.81 -0.03
CA GLY A 224 -2.82 -18.04 -0.20
C GLY A 224 -3.36 -17.59 -1.57
N MET A 225 -2.91 -16.44 -2.11
CA MET A 225 -3.30 -15.96 -3.43
C MET A 225 -2.77 -16.87 -4.55
N LEU A 226 -1.52 -17.30 -4.45
CA LEU A 226 -0.87 -18.22 -5.42
C LEU A 226 -1.55 -19.58 -5.43
N SER A 227 -1.83 -20.12 -4.25
CA SER A 227 -2.49 -21.40 -4.06
C SER A 227 -3.91 -21.45 -4.68
N ILE A 228 -4.70 -20.41 -4.49
CA ILE A 228 -6.05 -20.32 -5.07
C ILE A 228 -5.99 -20.11 -6.58
N ALA A 229 -5.00 -19.36 -7.06
CA ALA A 229 -4.81 -19.16 -8.49
C ALA A 229 -4.42 -20.46 -9.23
N GLU A 230 -3.52 -21.23 -8.65
CA GLU A 230 -3.16 -22.57 -9.14
C GLU A 230 -4.38 -23.47 -9.23
N ASP A 231 -5.14 -23.62 -8.13
CA ASP A 231 -6.38 -24.41 -8.10
C ASP A 231 -7.44 -23.93 -9.11
N TYR A 232 -7.50 -22.63 -9.36
CA TYR A 232 -8.42 -22.06 -10.34
C TYR A 232 -8.04 -22.50 -11.76
N ILE A 233 -6.76 -22.43 -12.11
CA ILE A 233 -6.24 -22.81 -13.42
C ILE A 233 -6.39 -24.32 -13.63
N GLU A 234 -6.00 -25.15 -12.67
CA GLU A 234 -6.10 -26.61 -12.73
C GLU A 234 -7.53 -27.12 -12.94
N ARG A 235 -8.52 -26.41 -12.38
CA ARG A 235 -9.94 -26.73 -12.61
C ARG A 235 -10.41 -26.43 -14.02
N ILE A 236 -9.83 -25.41 -14.68
CA ILE A 236 -10.15 -25.06 -16.06
C ILE A 236 -9.38 -25.97 -17.02
N ASN A 237 -8.10 -26.22 -16.73
CA ASN A 237 -7.21 -27.01 -17.56
C ASN A 237 -6.31 -27.92 -16.70
N PRO A 238 -6.74 -29.17 -16.46
CA PRO A 238 -5.95 -30.13 -15.67
C PRO A 238 -4.59 -30.49 -16.29
N ASN A 239 -4.38 -30.18 -17.57
CA ASN A 239 -3.13 -30.46 -18.31
C ASN A 239 -2.21 -29.21 -18.37
N ALA A 240 -2.61 -28.09 -17.79
CA ALA A 240 -1.76 -26.90 -17.72
C ALA A 240 -0.55 -27.14 -16.80
N ILE A 241 0.59 -26.59 -17.17
CA ILE A 241 1.77 -26.54 -16.32
C ILE A 241 1.78 -25.18 -15.66
N VAL A 242 1.38 -25.12 -14.38
CA VAL A 242 1.31 -23.87 -13.62
C VAL A 242 2.59 -23.69 -12.84
N ASN A 243 3.34 -22.63 -13.15
CA ASN A 243 4.51 -22.21 -12.41
C ASN A 243 4.15 -21.02 -11.54
N VAL A 244 4.18 -21.20 -10.23
CA VAL A 244 3.94 -20.12 -9.26
C VAL A 244 5.25 -19.53 -8.76
N TYR A 245 5.30 -18.21 -8.59
CA TYR A 245 6.45 -17.46 -8.12
C TYR A 245 6.04 -16.54 -6.99
N GLY A 246 6.87 -16.40 -5.98
CA GLY A 246 6.56 -15.51 -4.84
C GLY A 246 7.79 -14.86 -4.26
N GLN A 247 7.60 -13.67 -3.71
CA GLN A 247 8.59 -13.01 -2.86
C GLN A 247 7.96 -12.60 -1.55
N GLU A 248 8.64 -12.90 -0.43
CA GLU A 248 8.15 -12.60 0.90
C GLU A 248 9.28 -12.03 1.77
N LEU A 249 8.92 -11.09 2.63
CA LEU A 249 9.84 -10.41 3.55
C LEU A 249 10.04 -11.18 4.85
N LEU A 250 8.96 -11.78 5.38
CA LEU A 250 8.93 -12.38 6.71
C LEU A 250 9.31 -13.86 6.67
N ASP A 251 10.32 -14.26 7.47
CA ASP A 251 10.82 -15.63 7.56
C ASP A 251 9.70 -16.67 7.82
N GLU A 252 8.75 -16.37 8.72
CA GLU A 252 7.66 -17.28 9.08
C GLU A 252 6.67 -17.50 7.92
N SER A 253 6.20 -16.41 7.28
CA SER A 253 5.27 -16.47 6.16
C SER A 253 5.91 -17.15 4.94
N PHE A 254 7.17 -16.81 4.66
CA PHE A 254 7.99 -17.45 3.64
C PHE A 254 8.09 -18.96 3.84
N ALA A 255 8.42 -19.41 5.07
CA ALA A 255 8.53 -20.84 5.38
C ALA A 255 7.21 -21.60 5.18
N ILE A 256 6.08 -21.00 5.55
CA ILE A 256 4.75 -21.58 5.32
C ILE A 256 4.46 -21.68 3.82
N CYS A 257 4.76 -20.63 3.05
CA CYS A 257 4.56 -20.63 1.61
C CYS A 257 5.40 -21.71 0.93
N GLN A 258 6.70 -21.82 1.27
CA GLN A 258 7.56 -22.89 0.75
C GLN A 258 7.07 -24.29 1.12
N ALA A 259 6.60 -24.47 2.37
CA ALA A 259 6.04 -25.74 2.81
C ALA A 259 4.78 -26.11 2.00
N ASP A 260 3.89 -25.16 1.71
CA ASP A 260 2.70 -25.37 0.88
C ASP A 260 3.10 -25.78 -0.56
N MET A 261 4.07 -25.07 -1.16
CA MET A 261 4.60 -25.41 -2.48
C MET A 261 5.17 -26.83 -2.53
N LEU A 262 6.01 -27.16 -1.54
CA LEU A 262 6.62 -28.49 -1.45
C LEU A 262 5.58 -29.61 -1.32
N MET A 263 4.54 -29.39 -0.49
CA MET A 263 3.46 -30.37 -0.29
C MET A 263 2.56 -30.56 -1.52
N LYS A 264 2.52 -29.58 -2.42
CA LYS A 264 1.77 -29.63 -3.69
C LYS A 264 2.60 -30.16 -4.86
N GLY A 265 3.89 -30.42 -4.65
CA GLY A 265 4.80 -30.84 -5.72
C GLY A 265 5.28 -29.68 -6.61
N GLN A 266 5.08 -28.45 -6.18
CA GLN A 266 5.64 -27.25 -6.80
C GLN A 266 7.08 -27.04 -6.34
N ASN A 267 7.86 -26.31 -7.14
CA ASN A 267 9.24 -25.98 -6.77
C ASN A 267 9.28 -24.90 -5.68
N PRO A 268 9.70 -25.21 -4.44
CA PRO A 268 9.77 -24.24 -3.35
C PRO A 268 10.78 -23.10 -3.61
N ASP A 269 11.78 -23.29 -4.49
CA ASP A 269 12.78 -22.25 -4.85
C ASP A 269 12.17 -21.10 -5.66
N ASN A 270 10.99 -21.29 -6.21
CA ASN A 270 10.23 -20.22 -6.85
C ASN A 270 9.68 -19.21 -5.82
N ILE A 271 9.72 -19.56 -4.53
CA ILE A 271 9.42 -18.63 -3.45
C ILE A 271 10.74 -18.12 -2.88
N ARG A 272 10.96 -16.81 -2.95
CA ARG A 272 12.25 -16.18 -2.60
C ARG A 272 12.10 -15.20 -1.43
N LEU A 273 12.97 -15.35 -0.44
CA LEU A 273 12.99 -14.45 0.72
C LEU A 273 13.68 -13.13 0.36
N GLY A 274 13.08 -12.02 0.72
CA GLY A 274 13.68 -10.69 0.56
C GLY A 274 12.67 -9.56 0.47
N ASN A 275 13.16 -8.35 0.70
CA ASN A 275 12.36 -7.12 0.58
C ASN A 275 12.18 -6.77 -0.90
N THR A 276 10.96 -6.83 -1.40
CA THR A 276 10.60 -6.57 -2.80
C THR A 276 11.03 -5.18 -3.29
N LEU A 277 11.03 -4.18 -2.43
CA LEU A 277 11.41 -2.82 -2.81
C LEU A 277 12.91 -2.62 -2.97
N THR A 278 13.73 -3.37 -2.21
CA THR A 278 15.19 -3.18 -2.16
C THR A 278 16.01 -4.33 -2.70
N GLN A 279 15.37 -5.47 -2.97
CA GLN A 279 15.98 -6.72 -3.42
C GLN A 279 15.09 -7.38 -4.47
N ASP A 280 15.24 -6.97 -5.72
CA ASP A 280 14.54 -7.62 -6.83
C ASP A 280 15.07 -9.05 -7.05
N ARG A 281 14.43 -10.02 -6.38
CA ARG A 281 14.80 -11.43 -6.49
C ARG A 281 14.44 -12.06 -7.84
N PHE A 282 13.61 -11.38 -8.63
CA PHE A 282 13.15 -11.81 -9.95
C PHE A 282 13.60 -10.85 -11.06
N SER A 283 14.80 -10.27 -10.90
CA SER A 283 15.37 -9.35 -11.89
C SER A 283 15.51 -10.03 -13.24
N GLY A 284 14.98 -9.40 -14.30
CA GLY A 284 15.01 -9.93 -15.66
C GLY A 284 13.94 -10.99 -15.96
N GLU A 285 13.24 -11.51 -14.95
CA GLU A 285 12.17 -12.49 -15.19
C GLU A 285 10.87 -11.80 -15.62
N LYS A 286 10.12 -12.46 -16.51
CA LYS A 286 8.82 -12.01 -16.99
C LYS A 286 7.72 -12.97 -16.58
N ILE A 287 6.56 -12.43 -16.24
CA ILE A 287 5.44 -13.19 -15.67
C ILE A 287 4.16 -12.86 -16.44
N ARG A 288 3.37 -13.89 -16.77
CA ARG A 288 2.13 -13.72 -17.53
C ARG A 288 1.01 -13.09 -16.69
N PHE A 289 0.83 -13.62 -15.49
CA PHE A 289 -0.22 -13.18 -14.57
C PHE A 289 0.38 -12.74 -13.24
N LEU A 290 0.01 -11.58 -12.76
CA LEU A 290 0.52 -11.04 -11.52
C LEU A 290 -0.65 -10.66 -10.61
N ILE A 291 -0.58 -11.13 -9.38
CA ILE A 291 -1.59 -10.85 -8.37
C ILE A 291 -0.89 -10.39 -7.10
N SER A 292 -1.45 -9.44 -6.39
CA SER A 292 -0.89 -9.06 -5.08
C SER A 292 -1.88 -8.30 -4.22
N ASN A 293 -1.72 -8.44 -2.91
CA ASN A 293 -2.32 -7.58 -1.91
C ASN A 293 -1.18 -6.97 -1.06
N PRO A 294 -0.52 -5.91 -1.55
CA PRO A 294 0.59 -5.30 -0.82
C PRO A 294 0.12 -4.64 0.48
N PRO A 295 1.01 -4.40 1.45
CA PRO A 295 0.65 -3.74 2.70
C PRO A 295 0.17 -2.30 2.45
N PHE A 296 -0.99 -1.93 3.06
CA PHE A 296 -1.60 -0.60 2.89
C PHE A 296 -1.04 0.41 3.88
N GLY A 297 -0.68 1.60 3.38
CA GLY A 297 -0.25 2.72 4.23
C GLY A 297 1.00 2.45 5.06
N VAL A 298 1.84 1.52 4.62
CA VAL A 298 3.10 1.20 5.31
C VAL A 298 4.21 2.11 4.81
N THR A 299 4.94 2.68 5.77
CA THR A 299 6.10 3.51 5.47
C THR A 299 7.23 2.68 4.86
N TRP A 300 7.88 3.26 3.86
CA TRP A 300 9.07 2.68 3.21
C TRP A 300 10.33 3.52 3.47
N LYS A 301 10.38 4.16 4.65
CA LYS A 301 11.49 5.05 5.04
C LYS A 301 12.83 4.33 5.09
N ASP A 302 12.84 3.09 5.50
CA ASP A 302 14.07 2.30 5.62
C ASP A 302 14.59 1.87 4.23
N GLU A 303 13.71 1.76 3.25
CA GLU A 303 13.99 1.44 1.86
C GLU A 303 14.30 2.68 1.00
N GLU A 304 14.00 3.88 1.49
CA GLU A 304 13.96 5.14 0.74
C GLU A 304 15.21 5.37 -0.08
N LYS A 305 16.38 5.14 0.49
CA LYS A 305 17.65 5.37 -0.20
C LYS A 305 17.80 4.51 -1.45
N LYS A 306 17.56 3.19 -1.32
CA LYS A 306 17.71 2.25 -2.45
C LYS A 306 16.64 2.45 -3.51
N VAL A 307 15.40 2.72 -3.10
CA VAL A 307 14.29 2.99 -4.01
C VAL A 307 14.56 4.25 -4.83
N LYS A 308 15.07 5.33 -4.22
CA LYS A 308 15.43 6.57 -4.93
C LYS A 308 16.62 6.37 -5.85
N GLU A 309 17.65 5.65 -5.40
CA GLU A 309 18.81 5.30 -6.25
C GLU A 309 18.35 4.53 -7.51
N GLU A 310 17.38 3.62 -7.39
CA GLU A 310 16.81 2.90 -8.53
C GLU A 310 15.90 3.80 -9.38
N ALA A 311 15.11 4.69 -8.77
CA ALA A 311 14.27 5.66 -9.48
C ALA A 311 15.09 6.65 -10.31
N ASP A 312 16.30 7.03 -9.85
CA ASP A 312 17.22 7.90 -10.58
C ASP A 312 17.76 7.28 -11.89
N LEU A 313 17.66 5.95 -12.05
CA LEU A 313 17.94 5.26 -13.31
C LEU A 313 16.84 5.48 -14.36
N GLY A 314 15.75 6.16 -14.02
CA GLY A 314 14.60 6.30 -14.89
C GLY A 314 13.95 4.95 -15.20
N PHE A 315 13.55 4.73 -16.44
CA PHE A 315 12.89 3.47 -16.86
C PHE A 315 13.86 2.29 -17.09
N ASP A 316 15.17 2.47 -16.86
CA ASP A 316 16.10 1.34 -16.72
C ASP A 316 15.98 0.68 -15.34
N GLY A 317 15.38 1.38 -14.36
CA GLY A 317 14.96 0.86 -13.07
C GLY A 317 13.45 0.63 -13.01
N ARG A 318 12.96 0.01 -11.91
CA ARG A 318 11.53 -0.28 -11.71
C ARG A 318 10.68 0.96 -11.39
N PHE A 319 11.28 2.01 -10.79
CA PHE A 319 10.58 3.14 -10.18
C PHE A 319 10.70 4.44 -10.97
N GLY A 320 10.97 4.35 -12.26
CA GLY A 320 11.22 5.49 -13.14
C GLY A 320 10.01 6.42 -13.35
N ALA A 321 8.79 5.97 -13.11
CA ALA A 321 7.60 6.82 -13.18
C ALA A 321 7.50 7.81 -12.00
N GLY A 322 8.23 7.57 -10.91
CA GLY A 322 8.27 8.39 -9.72
C GLY A 322 8.17 7.58 -8.43
N THR A 323 8.41 8.24 -7.31
CA THR A 323 8.29 7.63 -5.98
C THR A 323 7.15 8.28 -5.19
N PRO A 324 6.24 7.50 -4.57
CA PRO A 324 5.18 8.05 -3.75
C PRO A 324 5.74 8.63 -2.44
N ARG A 325 4.90 9.30 -1.67
CA ARG A 325 5.27 9.76 -0.31
C ARG A 325 5.79 8.61 0.56
N VAL A 326 6.75 8.91 1.43
CA VAL A 326 7.43 7.88 2.26
C VAL A 326 6.48 7.13 3.19
N SER A 327 5.35 7.73 3.55
CA SER A 327 4.34 7.11 4.44
C SER A 327 3.47 6.03 3.78
N ASP A 328 3.54 5.85 2.45
CA ASP A 328 2.74 4.85 1.73
C ASP A 328 3.48 4.35 0.48
N GLY A 329 3.98 3.10 0.55
CA GLY A 329 4.76 2.46 -0.51
C GLY A 329 3.94 1.65 -1.53
N SER A 330 2.61 1.59 -1.43
CA SER A 330 1.79 0.66 -2.22
C SER A 330 1.98 0.78 -3.73
N LEU A 331 2.15 1.99 -4.27
CA LEU A 331 2.41 2.20 -5.70
C LEU A 331 3.79 1.72 -6.18
N LEU A 332 4.76 1.51 -5.28
CA LEU A 332 6.05 0.91 -5.63
C LEU A 332 5.89 -0.58 -5.98
N PHE A 333 5.03 -1.30 -5.26
CA PHE A 333 4.70 -2.69 -5.57
C PHE A 333 4.05 -2.82 -6.95
N LEU A 334 3.15 -1.89 -7.31
CA LEU A 334 2.55 -1.88 -8.65
C LEU A 334 3.60 -1.65 -9.73
N GLN A 335 4.52 -0.69 -9.56
CA GLN A 335 5.61 -0.46 -10.51
C GLN A 335 6.51 -1.68 -10.64
N ASN A 336 6.83 -2.37 -9.53
CA ASN A 336 7.55 -3.63 -9.57
C ASN A 336 6.82 -4.69 -10.40
N MET A 337 5.50 -4.86 -10.22
CA MET A 337 4.71 -5.81 -11.02
C MET A 337 4.70 -5.44 -12.50
N ILE A 338 4.51 -4.17 -12.85
CA ILE A 338 4.53 -3.70 -14.24
C ILE A 338 5.90 -3.99 -14.89
N SER A 339 7.01 -3.86 -14.17
CA SER A 339 8.35 -4.16 -14.68
C SER A 339 8.54 -5.63 -15.08
N LYS A 340 7.68 -6.52 -14.56
CA LYS A 340 7.71 -7.98 -14.84
C LYS A 340 6.75 -8.41 -15.96
N MET A 341 6.04 -7.49 -16.58
CA MET A 341 5.13 -7.83 -17.68
C MET A 341 5.91 -8.29 -18.91
N TYR A 342 5.36 -9.27 -19.63
CA TYR A 342 5.81 -9.63 -20.98
C TYR A 342 5.47 -8.52 -21.98
N ASP A 343 6.34 -8.30 -22.95
CA ASP A 343 6.10 -7.42 -24.10
C ASP A 343 5.99 -8.25 -25.39
N ASP A 344 5.12 -9.26 -25.38
CA ASP A 344 4.77 -10.09 -26.52
C ASP A 344 3.32 -9.85 -26.97
N GLU A 345 2.81 -10.61 -27.93
CA GLU A 345 1.45 -10.47 -28.47
C GLU A 345 0.37 -10.72 -27.40
N GLU A 346 0.62 -11.67 -26.48
CA GLU A 346 -0.31 -12.02 -25.40
C GLU A 346 -0.29 -11.02 -24.25
N GLY A 347 0.86 -10.37 -24.00
CA GLY A 347 1.08 -9.45 -22.91
C GLY A 347 0.91 -10.10 -21.53
N SER A 348 0.79 -9.26 -20.49
CA SER A 348 0.53 -9.70 -19.12
C SER A 348 -0.70 -8.99 -18.55
N ARG A 349 -1.25 -9.58 -17.48
CA ARG A 349 -2.33 -8.97 -16.69
C ARG A 349 -1.96 -8.92 -15.23
N ILE A 350 -2.41 -7.87 -14.56
CA ILE A 350 -2.21 -7.62 -13.14
C ILE A 350 -3.58 -7.44 -12.48
N ALA A 351 -3.77 -8.07 -11.32
CA ALA A 351 -4.84 -7.76 -10.38
C ALA A 351 -4.20 -7.42 -9.03
N ILE A 352 -4.29 -6.16 -8.61
CA ILE A 352 -3.70 -5.69 -7.37
C ILE A 352 -4.75 -5.01 -6.50
N ILE A 353 -4.69 -5.27 -5.19
CA ILE A 353 -5.63 -4.72 -4.23
C ILE A 353 -4.99 -3.48 -3.57
N PHE A 354 -5.76 -2.40 -3.51
CA PHE A 354 -5.36 -1.15 -2.87
C PHE A 354 -6.44 -0.62 -1.94
N ASN A 355 -6.04 0.23 -1.00
CA ASN A 355 -6.93 1.15 -0.33
C ASN A 355 -7.28 2.35 -1.25
N GLY A 356 -8.04 3.34 -0.75
CA GLY A 356 -8.43 4.50 -1.56
C GLY A 356 -7.28 5.48 -1.88
N SER A 357 -6.19 5.45 -1.11
CA SER A 357 -5.10 6.44 -1.23
C SER A 357 -4.49 6.53 -2.64
N PRO A 358 -4.15 5.43 -3.32
CA PRO A 358 -3.61 5.45 -4.68
C PRO A 358 -4.49 6.12 -5.73
N LEU A 359 -5.80 6.26 -5.48
CA LEU A 359 -6.73 6.86 -6.44
C LEU A 359 -6.53 8.37 -6.61
N PHE A 360 -6.29 9.10 -5.52
CA PHE A 360 -6.33 10.56 -5.52
C PHE A 360 -5.19 11.24 -4.75
N THR A 361 -4.42 10.52 -3.94
CA THR A 361 -3.33 11.15 -3.19
C THR A 361 -2.25 11.69 -4.11
N GLY A 362 -1.73 12.86 -3.74
CA GLY A 362 -0.67 13.54 -4.49
C GLY A 362 -1.21 14.44 -5.60
N ASP A 363 -0.73 15.68 -5.59
CA ASP A 363 -1.08 16.73 -6.51
C ASP A 363 -0.28 16.63 -7.83
N ALA A 364 -0.63 17.43 -8.83
CA ALA A 364 0.11 17.52 -10.08
C ALA A 364 1.63 17.70 -9.82
N GLY A 365 2.45 16.87 -10.44
CA GLY A 365 3.90 16.84 -10.27
C GLY A 365 4.39 16.03 -9.05
N SER A 366 3.50 15.54 -8.17
CA SER A 366 3.89 14.60 -7.11
C SER A 366 4.19 13.20 -7.65
N GLY A 367 4.90 12.39 -6.87
CA GLY A 367 5.25 11.03 -7.29
C GLY A 367 4.03 10.17 -7.57
N GLU A 368 3.00 10.20 -6.72
CA GLU A 368 1.76 9.43 -6.90
C GLU A 368 1.01 9.85 -8.17
N SER A 369 0.88 11.16 -8.40
CA SER A 369 0.23 11.68 -9.60
C SER A 369 1.02 11.34 -10.87
N ASN A 370 2.36 11.37 -10.82
CA ASN A 370 3.22 10.97 -11.93
C ASN A 370 3.11 9.47 -12.24
N ILE A 371 3.02 8.61 -11.23
CA ILE A 371 2.81 7.18 -11.42
C ILE A 371 1.45 6.92 -12.07
N ARG A 372 0.36 7.55 -11.58
CA ARG A 372 -0.96 7.44 -12.23
C ARG A 372 -0.93 7.94 -13.67
N LYS A 373 -0.30 9.10 -13.91
CA LYS A 373 -0.10 9.66 -15.25
C LYS A 373 0.55 8.63 -16.17
N TRP A 374 1.67 8.06 -15.74
CA TRP A 374 2.41 7.08 -16.53
C TRP A 374 1.56 5.85 -16.86
N ILE A 375 0.85 5.28 -15.88
CA ILE A 375 0.00 4.09 -16.03
C ILE A 375 -1.16 4.39 -17.02
N ILE A 376 -1.80 5.54 -16.90
CA ILE A 376 -2.98 5.92 -17.70
C ILE A 376 -2.56 6.34 -19.11
N GLU A 377 -1.51 7.14 -19.28
CA GLU A 377 -1.03 7.59 -20.59
C GLU A 377 -0.44 6.45 -21.43
N ASN A 378 0.14 5.42 -20.79
CA ASN A 378 0.58 4.19 -21.45
C ASN A 378 -0.55 3.15 -21.62
N ASP A 379 -1.78 3.52 -21.33
CA ASP A 379 -2.98 2.70 -21.50
C ASP A 379 -2.92 1.34 -20.76
N LEU A 380 -2.25 1.30 -19.60
CA LEU A 380 -2.08 0.07 -18.82
C LEU A 380 -3.27 -0.21 -17.92
N LEU A 381 -3.93 0.80 -17.34
CA LEU A 381 -5.05 0.64 -16.42
C LEU A 381 -6.32 0.30 -17.21
N GLU A 382 -6.84 -0.93 -17.06
CA GLU A 382 -8.05 -1.39 -17.72
C GLU A 382 -9.31 -1.06 -16.95
N GLY A 383 -9.28 -1.22 -15.61
CA GLY A 383 -10.42 -0.87 -14.77
C GLY A 383 -10.12 -0.97 -13.28
N ILE A 384 -11.09 -0.49 -12.50
CA ILE A 384 -11.05 -0.49 -11.03
C ILE A 384 -12.39 -0.94 -10.49
N ILE A 385 -12.38 -1.91 -9.57
CA ILE A 385 -13.56 -2.43 -8.88
C ILE A 385 -13.50 -2.01 -7.41
N ALA A 386 -14.47 -1.20 -6.94
CA ALA A 386 -14.61 -0.89 -5.52
C ALA A 386 -15.27 -2.06 -4.79
N LEU A 387 -14.66 -2.51 -3.70
CA LEU A 387 -15.18 -3.58 -2.85
C LEU A 387 -16.00 -3.02 -1.68
N PRO A 388 -16.88 -3.83 -1.06
CA PRO A 388 -17.53 -3.46 0.19
C PRO A 388 -16.51 -3.14 1.30
N THR A 389 -16.87 -2.26 2.23
CA THR A 389 -16.13 -2.08 3.49
C THR A 389 -16.26 -3.34 4.37
N ASP A 390 -15.42 -3.45 5.37
CA ASP A 390 -15.45 -4.57 6.34
C ASP A 390 -15.27 -5.97 5.71
N MET A 391 -14.57 -6.03 4.57
CA MET A 391 -14.24 -7.28 3.87
C MET A 391 -12.98 -7.94 4.41
N PHE A 392 -12.03 -7.18 4.96
CA PHE A 392 -10.73 -7.68 5.42
C PHE A 392 -10.70 -7.90 6.93
N TYR A 393 -9.86 -8.87 7.37
CA TYR A 393 -9.80 -9.27 8.78
C TYR A 393 -9.25 -8.17 9.70
N ASN A 394 -8.28 -7.39 9.21
CA ASN A 394 -7.54 -6.41 10.03
C ASN A 394 -7.94 -4.96 9.76
N THR A 395 -8.81 -4.70 8.79
CA THR A 395 -9.24 -3.34 8.43
C THR A 395 -10.68 -3.31 7.93
N GLY A 396 -11.41 -2.26 8.31
CA GLY A 396 -12.76 -1.99 7.79
C GLY A 396 -12.80 -0.97 6.65
N ILE A 397 -11.62 -0.55 6.11
CA ILE A 397 -11.57 0.48 5.07
C ILE A 397 -12.08 -0.01 3.72
N ALA A 398 -12.49 0.93 2.86
CA ALA A 398 -12.80 0.64 1.47
C ALA A 398 -11.53 0.22 0.72
N THR A 399 -11.64 -0.84 -0.06
CA THR A 399 -10.56 -1.38 -0.89
C THR A 399 -11.01 -1.50 -2.34
N TYR A 400 -10.03 -1.54 -3.24
CA TYR A 400 -10.23 -1.51 -4.68
C TYR A 400 -9.34 -2.54 -5.36
N ILE A 401 -9.88 -3.29 -6.31
CA ILE A 401 -9.07 -4.12 -7.21
C ILE A 401 -8.75 -3.28 -8.43
N TRP A 402 -7.46 -3.06 -8.69
CA TRP A 402 -6.98 -2.46 -9.93
C TRP A 402 -6.60 -3.56 -10.90
N VAL A 403 -7.14 -3.48 -12.10
CA VAL A 403 -6.86 -4.40 -13.19
C VAL A 403 -6.04 -3.67 -14.26
N LEU A 404 -4.83 -4.19 -14.50
CA LEU A 404 -3.94 -3.63 -15.51
C LEU A 404 -3.57 -4.70 -16.56
N THR A 405 -3.31 -4.24 -17.76
CA THR A 405 -2.76 -5.08 -18.85
C THR A 405 -2.05 -4.17 -19.85
N ASN A 406 -1.01 -4.69 -20.47
CA ASN A 406 -0.36 -4.01 -21.61
C ASN A 406 -0.91 -4.47 -22.97
N LYS A 407 -1.96 -5.31 -22.99
CA LYS A 407 -2.66 -5.75 -24.20
C LYS A 407 -4.18 -5.71 -23.98
N LYS A 408 -4.74 -4.51 -23.96
CA LYS A 408 -6.19 -4.31 -23.88
C LYS A 408 -6.92 -4.80 -25.13
N GLU A 409 -8.12 -5.35 -24.94
CA GLU A 409 -9.05 -5.59 -26.04
C GLU A 409 -9.36 -4.29 -26.78
N GLU A 410 -9.64 -4.37 -28.10
CA GLU A 410 -9.90 -3.18 -28.93
C GLU A 410 -10.98 -2.25 -28.37
N LYS A 411 -12.07 -2.81 -27.80
CA LYS A 411 -13.15 -2.02 -27.20
C LYS A 411 -12.74 -1.24 -25.95
N ARG A 412 -11.65 -1.68 -25.28
CA ARG A 412 -11.13 -1.11 -24.02
C ARG A 412 -9.94 -0.16 -24.22
N LYS A 413 -9.36 -0.09 -25.41
CA LYS A 413 -8.21 0.78 -25.70
C LYS A 413 -8.54 2.25 -25.46
N GLY A 414 -7.68 2.96 -24.77
CA GLY A 414 -7.84 4.37 -24.42
C GLY A 414 -8.92 4.65 -23.39
N LYS A 415 -9.47 3.60 -22.75
CA LYS A 415 -10.57 3.69 -21.78
C LYS A 415 -10.26 2.98 -20.47
N ILE A 416 -10.94 3.43 -19.42
CA ILE A 416 -10.89 2.84 -18.07
C ILE A 416 -12.33 2.65 -17.61
N GLN A 417 -12.61 1.43 -17.11
CA GLN A 417 -13.91 1.11 -16.52
C GLN A 417 -13.84 1.21 -14.99
N LEU A 418 -14.78 1.90 -14.37
CA LEU A 418 -14.97 1.92 -12.92
C LEU A 418 -16.21 1.10 -12.60
N VAL A 419 -16.08 0.14 -11.69
CA VAL A 419 -17.19 -0.71 -11.20
C VAL A 419 -17.37 -0.53 -9.71
N ASN A 420 -18.57 -0.12 -9.31
CA ASN A 420 -18.93 0.01 -7.90
C ASN A 420 -19.59 -1.27 -7.40
N ALA A 421 -18.83 -2.11 -6.72
CA ALA A 421 -19.32 -3.32 -6.09
C ALA A 421 -19.51 -3.17 -4.56
N SER A 422 -19.54 -1.95 -4.03
CA SER A 422 -19.62 -1.69 -2.58
C SER A 422 -20.86 -2.28 -1.90
N GLU A 423 -21.93 -2.51 -2.66
CA GLU A 423 -23.19 -3.07 -2.15
C GLU A 423 -23.36 -4.57 -2.48
N TYR A 424 -22.38 -5.22 -3.12
CA TYR A 424 -22.42 -6.65 -3.45
C TYR A 424 -21.83 -7.47 -2.30
N TYR A 425 -22.58 -7.65 -1.21
CA TYR A 425 -22.14 -8.42 -0.05
C TYR A 425 -23.29 -9.11 0.68
N GLN A 426 -22.91 -10.06 1.52
CA GLN A 426 -23.76 -10.66 2.53
C GLN A 426 -23.13 -10.42 3.91
N LEU A 427 -23.98 -10.25 4.94
CA LEU A 427 -23.51 -10.15 6.31
C LEU A 427 -23.11 -11.54 6.82
N MET A 428 -21.92 -11.64 7.39
CA MET A 428 -21.48 -12.87 8.03
C MET A 428 -22.28 -13.15 9.30
N ARG A 429 -22.57 -14.42 9.59
CA ARG A 429 -23.22 -14.84 10.84
C ARG A 429 -22.40 -14.52 12.08
N LYS A 430 -21.07 -14.55 11.96
CA LYS A 430 -20.10 -14.24 13.01
C LYS A 430 -18.95 -13.44 12.37
N SER A 431 -18.62 -12.30 12.97
CA SER A 431 -17.48 -11.50 12.54
C SER A 431 -16.17 -12.23 12.85
N LEU A 432 -15.16 -12.00 11.99
CA LEU A 432 -13.81 -12.49 12.14
C LEU A 432 -12.86 -11.27 12.15
N GLY A 433 -12.48 -10.80 13.33
CA GLY A 433 -11.81 -9.52 13.49
C GLY A 433 -12.68 -8.38 12.97
N ASN A 434 -12.15 -7.55 12.07
CA ASN A 434 -12.91 -6.47 11.42
C ASN A 434 -13.81 -6.96 10.26
N LYS A 435 -13.60 -8.17 9.77
CA LYS A 435 -14.40 -8.73 8.69
C LYS A 435 -15.81 -9.06 9.17
N ARG A 436 -16.80 -8.41 8.56
CA ARG A 436 -18.24 -8.58 8.85
C ARG A 436 -19.05 -8.93 7.62
N LYS A 437 -18.47 -8.74 6.43
CA LYS A 437 -19.10 -8.94 5.14
C LYS A 437 -18.34 -9.99 4.34
N GLU A 438 -19.05 -10.67 3.46
CA GLU A 438 -18.48 -11.59 2.47
C GLU A 438 -19.22 -11.45 1.13
N ILE A 439 -18.56 -11.78 0.03
CA ILE A 439 -19.14 -11.78 -1.31
C ILE A 439 -19.47 -13.22 -1.68
N SER A 440 -20.74 -13.51 -2.00
CA SER A 440 -21.15 -14.84 -2.42
C SER A 440 -20.65 -15.20 -3.82
N ALA A 441 -20.71 -16.48 -4.19
CA ALA A 441 -20.33 -16.92 -5.53
C ALA A 441 -21.22 -16.30 -6.62
N GLU A 442 -22.50 -16.09 -6.35
CA GLU A 442 -23.45 -15.42 -7.24
C GLU A 442 -23.06 -13.95 -7.41
N GLN A 443 -22.73 -13.26 -6.33
CA GLN A 443 -22.30 -11.86 -6.39
C GLN A 443 -20.94 -11.70 -7.09
N ILE A 444 -19.98 -12.63 -6.92
CA ILE A 444 -18.74 -12.64 -7.71
C ILE A 444 -19.09 -12.71 -9.19
N LYS A 445 -20.00 -13.60 -9.59
CA LYS A 445 -20.42 -13.71 -10.98
C LYS A 445 -21.08 -12.43 -11.48
N GLU A 446 -21.98 -11.82 -10.71
CA GLU A 446 -22.64 -10.55 -11.08
C GLU A 446 -21.60 -9.42 -11.31
N ILE A 447 -20.61 -9.29 -10.42
CA ILE A 447 -19.53 -8.30 -10.55
C ILE A 447 -18.69 -8.61 -11.81
N THR A 448 -18.40 -9.88 -12.05
CA THR A 448 -17.66 -10.34 -13.24
C THR A 448 -18.42 -10.03 -14.52
N ASP A 449 -19.71 -10.35 -14.56
CA ASP A 449 -20.58 -10.06 -15.71
C ASP A 449 -20.67 -8.55 -15.95
N LEU A 450 -20.80 -7.74 -14.91
CA LEU A 450 -20.82 -6.27 -14.98
C LEU A 450 -19.53 -5.69 -15.56
N TYR A 451 -18.37 -6.23 -15.16
CA TYR A 451 -17.07 -5.81 -15.68
C TYR A 451 -16.85 -6.29 -17.15
N SER A 452 -17.20 -7.53 -17.45
CA SER A 452 -16.94 -8.16 -18.76
C SER A 452 -17.82 -7.59 -19.88
N SER A 453 -19.07 -7.23 -19.57
CA SER A 453 -20.00 -6.62 -20.55
C SER A 453 -19.44 -5.34 -21.16
N PHE A 454 -18.63 -4.61 -20.38
CA PHE A 454 -18.09 -3.30 -20.76
C PHE A 454 -19.20 -2.34 -21.19
N GLU A 455 -20.25 -2.27 -20.38
CA GLU A 455 -21.42 -1.40 -20.61
C GLU A 455 -21.59 -0.42 -19.45
N GLU A 456 -22.13 0.75 -19.75
CA GLU A 456 -22.48 1.72 -18.72
C GLU A 456 -23.78 1.33 -18.01
N SER A 457 -23.76 1.43 -16.69
CA SER A 457 -24.90 1.20 -15.83
C SER A 457 -24.80 2.08 -14.58
N GLU A 458 -25.72 1.90 -13.64
CA GLU A 458 -25.65 2.55 -12.35
C GLU A 458 -24.34 2.21 -11.59
N ASN A 459 -23.87 0.96 -11.70
CA ASN A 459 -22.69 0.43 -11.02
C ASN A 459 -21.46 0.27 -11.93
N SER A 460 -21.53 0.68 -13.20
CA SER A 460 -20.42 0.63 -14.16
C SER A 460 -20.37 1.93 -14.95
N LYS A 461 -19.20 2.56 -14.97
CA LYS A 461 -18.93 3.79 -15.74
C LYS A 461 -17.68 3.61 -16.57
N ILE A 462 -17.69 4.14 -17.79
CA ILE A 462 -16.59 4.05 -18.76
C ILE A 462 -16.10 5.45 -19.08
N PHE A 463 -14.79 5.66 -18.91
CA PHE A 463 -14.14 6.94 -19.10
C PHE A 463 -13.02 6.82 -20.13
N ASP A 464 -12.75 7.89 -20.86
CA ASP A 464 -11.50 7.99 -21.61
C ASP A 464 -10.33 8.24 -20.65
N ASN A 465 -9.13 7.78 -20.99
CA ASN A 465 -7.92 8.01 -20.18
C ASN A 465 -7.74 9.49 -19.80
N LYS A 466 -8.10 10.41 -20.69
CA LYS A 466 -7.97 11.87 -20.48
C LYS A 466 -8.95 12.44 -19.45
N ASP A 467 -10.02 11.73 -19.12
CA ASP A 467 -11.01 12.19 -18.12
C ASP A 467 -10.44 12.24 -16.71
N PHE A 468 -9.35 11.51 -16.44
CA PHE A 468 -8.67 11.48 -15.17
C PHE A 468 -7.49 12.48 -15.07
N GLY A 469 -7.18 13.16 -16.18
CA GLY A 469 -6.12 14.16 -16.22
C GLY A 469 -6.65 15.57 -16.03
N TYR A 470 -5.86 16.40 -15.36
CA TYR A 470 -6.14 17.81 -15.16
C TYR A 470 -4.87 18.66 -15.28
N ARG A 471 -5.04 19.93 -15.60
CA ARG A 471 -3.98 20.94 -15.51
C ARG A 471 -4.17 21.73 -14.23
N LYS A 472 -3.14 21.81 -13.41
CA LYS A 472 -3.14 22.66 -12.24
C LYS A 472 -2.60 24.04 -12.58
N VAL A 473 -3.52 24.96 -12.89
CA VAL A 473 -3.21 26.32 -13.32
C VAL A 473 -3.18 27.24 -12.12
N THR A 474 -2.12 28.01 -12.02
CA THR A 474 -1.99 29.03 -11.00
C THR A 474 -2.71 30.31 -11.41
N ILE A 475 -3.61 30.77 -10.56
CA ILE A 475 -4.34 32.03 -10.71
C ILE A 475 -3.69 33.05 -9.79
N GLU A 476 -3.33 34.18 -10.36
CA GLU A 476 -2.67 35.26 -9.65
C GLU A 476 -3.51 36.53 -9.73
N ARG A 477 -3.37 37.41 -8.75
CA ARG A 477 -3.93 38.74 -8.75
C ARG A 477 -2.81 39.76 -8.62
N PRO A 478 -2.93 40.95 -9.25
CA PRO A 478 -1.91 41.97 -9.18
C PRO A 478 -1.81 42.51 -7.75
N LEU A 479 -0.58 42.75 -7.30
CA LEU A 479 -0.34 43.39 -6.02
C LEU A 479 -0.69 44.88 -6.13
N LYS A 480 -1.61 45.35 -5.31
CA LYS A 480 -2.05 46.77 -5.20
C LYS A 480 -1.86 47.24 -3.77
N LEU A 481 -1.05 48.27 -3.59
CA LEU A 481 -0.69 48.80 -2.28
C LEU A 481 -0.87 50.31 -2.24
N SER A 482 -1.54 50.79 -1.19
CA SER A 482 -1.48 52.20 -0.79
C SER A 482 -0.45 52.38 0.32
N PHE A 483 0.05 53.57 0.44
CA PHE A 483 1.10 53.95 1.41
C PHE A 483 0.70 55.19 2.15
N LYS A 484 0.53 55.05 3.46
CA LYS A 484 0.26 56.16 4.38
C LYS A 484 1.24 56.10 5.54
N VAL A 485 2.03 57.15 5.71
CA VAL A 485 3.02 57.23 6.78
C VAL A 485 2.37 57.80 8.03
N ASN A 486 1.83 56.98 8.88
CA ASN A 486 1.24 57.31 10.17
C ASN A 486 2.05 56.66 11.31
N GLU A 487 1.66 56.86 12.56
CA GLU A 487 2.33 56.27 13.73
C GLU A 487 2.42 54.76 13.68
N GLU A 488 1.38 54.07 13.25
CA GLU A 488 1.33 52.60 13.11
C GLU A 488 2.33 52.13 12.04
N ALA A 489 2.37 52.79 10.88
CA ALA A 489 3.31 52.48 9.80
C ALA A 489 4.77 52.67 10.25
N ILE A 490 5.06 53.70 11.02
CA ILE A 490 6.40 53.95 11.58
C ILE A 490 6.76 52.85 12.59
N GLU A 491 5.83 52.44 13.41
CA GLU A 491 6.05 51.31 14.35
C GLU A 491 6.28 49.99 13.62
N ASN A 492 5.55 49.71 12.55
CA ASN A 492 5.80 48.57 11.70
C ASN A 492 7.21 48.56 11.09
N VAL A 493 7.71 49.75 10.69
CA VAL A 493 9.09 49.86 10.20
C VAL A 493 10.12 49.56 11.29
N LYS A 494 9.91 50.07 12.52
CA LYS A 494 10.79 49.81 13.68
C LYS A 494 10.89 48.31 14.00
N ASN A 495 9.83 47.58 13.77
CA ASN A 495 9.75 46.14 14.02
C ASN A 495 10.39 45.27 12.87
N THR A 496 10.82 45.86 11.77
CA THR A 496 11.49 45.12 10.71
C THR A 496 12.91 44.66 11.11
N THR A 497 13.29 43.47 10.71
CA THR A 497 14.64 42.94 10.95
C THR A 497 15.72 43.86 10.38
N GLN A 498 15.47 44.51 9.23
CA GLN A 498 16.39 45.41 8.57
C GLN A 498 16.61 46.66 9.38
N PHE A 499 15.57 47.24 10.00
CA PHE A 499 15.70 48.38 10.88
C PHE A 499 16.43 48.02 12.18
N ILE A 500 16.06 46.94 12.82
CA ILE A 500 16.73 46.46 14.06
C ILE A 500 18.22 46.21 13.82
N ASN A 501 18.58 45.57 12.71
CA ASN A 501 19.95 45.25 12.39
C ASN A 501 20.84 46.47 12.07
N LEU A 502 20.26 47.68 11.88
CA LEU A 502 21.07 48.88 11.75
C LEU A 502 21.90 49.16 13.01
N ALA A 503 21.38 48.83 14.19
CA ALA A 503 22.03 49.04 15.47
C ALA A 503 22.68 47.76 16.04
N VAL A 504 22.89 46.74 15.22
CA VAL A 504 23.52 45.47 15.63
C VAL A 504 24.85 45.25 14.88
N SER A 505 25.94 45.24 15.62
CA SER A 505 27.27 44.87 15.08
C SER A 505 27.66 43.45 15.33
N LYS A 506 28.22 42.78 14.30
CA LYS A 506 28.77 41.39 14.38
C LYS A 506 30.28 41.40 14.71
N LYS A 507 30.89 42.53 15.02
CA LYS A 507 32.30 42.64 15.35
C LYS A 507 32.58 42.07 16.73
N LYS A 508 33.74 41.41 16.87
CA LYS A 508 34.20 40.82 18.15
C LYS A 508 34.91 41.84 19.03
N ASP A 509 35.50 42.88 18.43
CA ASP A 509 36.16 43.98 19.14
C ASP A 509 35.09 44.89 19.79
N LEU A 510 35.15 45.06 21.09
CA LEU A 510 34.12 45.77 21.87
C LEU A 510 34.04 47.26 21.55
N GLU A 511 35.16 47.93 21.34
CA GLU A 511 35.18 49.38 21.03
C GLU A 511 34.62 49.62 19.61
N VAL A 512 34.98 48.82 18.67
CA VAL A 512 34.49 48.86 17.29
C VAL A 512 32.98 48.51 17.25
N LYS A 513 32.59 47.54 18.03
CA LYS A 513 31.21 47.10 18.15
C LYS A 513 30.32 48.24 18.70
N GLU A 514 30.70 48.84 19.84
CA GLU A 514 29.96 49.91 20.49
C GLU A 514 29.86 51.13 19.55
N LYS A 515 30.93 51.48 18.84
CA LYS A 515 30.92 52.55 17.85
C LYS A 515 29.93 52.29 16.72
N GLU A 516 29.99 51.08 16.09
CA GLU A 516 29.06 50.73 15.00
C GLU A 516 27.59 50.70 15.48
N GLU A 517 27.34 50.20 16.68
CA GLU A 517 25.98 50.16 17.25
C GLU A 517 25.42 51.57 17.57
N ASN A 518 26.29 52.48 18.03
CA ASN A 518 25.90 53.86 18.24
C ASN A 518 25.60 54.62 16.93
N GLU A 519 26.48 54.44 15.92
CA GLU A 519 26.22 54.98 14.57
C GLU A 519 24.94 54.38 13.96
N GLY A 520 24.64 53.12 14.28
CA GLY A 520 23.43 52.45 13.84
C GLY A 520 22.16 53.06 14.52
N ARG A 521 22.21 53.33 15.81
CA ARG A 521 21.13 54.01 16.54
C ARG A 521 20.87 55.41 16.01
N GLU A 522 21.93 56.19 15.74
CA GLU A 522 21.76 57.47 15.10
C GLU A 522 21.10 57.38 13.72
N LYS A 523 21.44 56.36 12.90
CA LYS A 523 20.75 56.11 11.63
C LYS A 523 19.25 55.74 11.83
N GLN A 524 18.94 54.95 12.86
CA GLN A 524 17.56 54.61 13.20
C GLN A 524 16.77 55.86 13.57
N GLU A 525 17.31 56.75 14.43
CA GLU A 525 16.66 58.00 14.84
C GLU A 525 16.43 58.94 13.64
N ARG A 526 17.45 59.08 12.77
CA ARG A 526 17.30 59.92 11.56
C ARG A 526 16.24 59.33 10.61
N LEU A 527 16.15 58.02 10.48
CA LEU A 527 15.13 57.40 9.66
C LEU A 527 13.73 57.61 10.23
N ILE A 528 13.56 57.52 11.55
CA ILE A 528 12.27 57.81 12.19
C ILE A 528 11.86 59.28 11.92
N LYS A 529 12.76 60.24 12.15
CA LYS A 529 12.48 61.67 11.86
C LYS A 529 12.14 61.91 10.39
N LEU A 530 12.79 61.19 9.47
CA LEU A 530 12.46 61.25 8.06
C LEU A 530 11.02 60.79 7.81
N LEU A 531 10.62 59.64 8.41
CA LEU A 531 9.28 59.11 8.25
C LEU A 531 8.24 60.03 8.89
N GLU A 532 8.52 60.58 10.06
CA GLU A 532 7.66 61.58 10.73
C GLU A 532 7.49 62.88 9.94
N SER A 533 8.41 63.19 9.01
CA SER A 533 8.32 64.37 8.14
C SER A 533 7.32 64.22 6.97
N PHE A 534 6.75 63.03 6.77
CA PHE A 534 5.68 62.86 5.81
C PHE A 534 4.36 63.42 6.34
N ASP A 535 3.53 63.93 5.42
CA ASP A 535 2.16 64.31 5.76
C ASP A 535 1.35 63.04 6.08
N ASN A 536 0.95 62.89 7.34
CA ASN A 536 0.21 61.75 7.84
C ASN A 536 -1.23 61.66 7.31
N THR A 537 -1.71 62.66 6.61
CA THR A 537 -3.03 62.70 5.95
C THR A 537 -2.96 62.23 4.51
N LEU A 538 -1.76 62.27 3.89
CA LEU A 538 -1.55 61.93 2.51
C LEU A 538 -1.43 60.40 2.35
N GLU A 539 -2.28 59.82 1.49
CA GLU A 539 -2.21 58.43 1.09
C GLU A 539 -1.76 58.33 -0.37
N TYR A 540 -0.67 57.61 -0.57
CA TYR A 540 -0.14 57.34 -1.92
C TYR A 540 -0.80 56.08 -2.47
N MET A 541 -1.46 56.19 -3.61
CA MET A 541 -2.08 55.10 -4.34
C MET A 541 -1.13 54.47 -5.40
N ASP A 542 0.09 54.96 -5.48
CA ASP A 542 1.13 54.52 -6.42
C ASP A 542 2.44 54.32 -5.66
N ARG A 543 2.96 53.07 -5.69
CA ARG A 543 4.19 52.67 -5.02
C ARG A 543 5.41 53.44 -5.55
N ASP A 544 5.47 53.67 -6.84
CA ASP A 544 6.65 54.29 -7.46
C ASP A 544 6.72 55.79 -7.07
N LYS A 545 5.57 56.45 -6.96
CA LYS A 545 5.51 57.81 -6.40
C LYS A 545 5.95 57.87 -4.95
N PHE A 546 5.45 56.96 -4.12
CA PHE A 546 5.88 56.86 -2.72
C PHE A 546 7.40 56.64 -2.61
N ILE A 547 7.97 55.67 -3.38
CA ILE A 547 9.42 55.39 -3.38
C ILE A 547 10.20 56.61 -3.87
N LYS A 548 9.72 57.33 -4.86
CA LYS A 548 10.35 58.55 -5.37
C LYS A 548 10.43 59.64 -4.30
N ASP A 549 9.32 59.90 -3.59
CA ASP A 549 9.27 60.92 -2.53
C ASP A 549 10.08 60.45 -1.32
N LEU A 550 10.05 59.19 -0.98
CA LEU A 550 10.90 58.58 0.06
C LEU A 550 12.39 58.84 -0.26
N LYS A 551 12.81 58.58 -1.52
CA LYS A 551 14.20 58.83 -1.98
C LYS A 551 14.55 60.32 -2.02
N ALA A 552 13.60 61.21 -2.29
CA ALA A 552 13.85 62.63 -2.24
C ALA A 552 14.14 63.10 -0.79
N LYS A 553 13.37 62.60 0.18
CA LYS A 553 13.59 62.89 1.60
C LYS A 553 14.90 62.31 2.15
N TYR A 554 15.43 61.21 1.60
CA TYR A 554 16.77 60.71 1.97
C TYR A 554 17.87 61.75 1.73
N LYS A 555 17.76 62.51 0.66
CA LYS A 555 18.75 63.56 0.34
C LYS A 555 18.60 64.75 1.33
N GLU A 556 17.42 65.08 1.75
CA GLU A 556 17.17 66.14 2.72
C GLU A 556 17.71 65.81 4.12
N PHE A 557 17.61 64.56 4.54
CA PHE A 557 18.04 64.09 5.86
C PHE A 557 19.47 63.50 5.87
N ASP A 558 20.21 63.58 4.74
CA ASP A 558 21.57 63.04 4.57
C ASP A 558 21.69 61.58 5.02
N ILE A 559 20.77 60.75 4.57
CA ILE A 559 20.74 59.34 4.89
C ILE A 559 20.94 58.54 3.62
N ALA A 560 21.95 57.63 3.61
CA ALA A 560 22.08 56.61 2.60
C ALA A 560 21.39 55.32 3.07
N LEU A 561 20.31 54.89 2.38
CA LEU A 561 19.62 53.64 2.71
C LEU A 561 19.96 52.56 1.69
N PRO A 562 20.44 51.39 2.15
CA PRO A 562 20.61 50.20 1.29
C PRO A 562 19.27 49.77 0.66
N ALA A 563 19.30 49.24 -0.54
CA ALA A 563 18.10 48.82 -1.27
C ALA A 563 17.21 47.84 -0.46
N GLY A 564 17.84 46.98 0.33
CA GLY A 564 17.11 46.01 1.20
C GLY A 564 16.32 46.71 2.30
N LEU A 565 16.83 47.85 2.86
CA LEU A 565 16.09 48.59 3.87
C LEU A 565 14.95 49.41 3.24
N VAL A 566 15.15 49.97 2.04
CA VAL A 566 14.08 50.62 1.27
C VAL A 566 12.94 49.66 1.03
N LYS A 567 13.27 48.44 0.57
CA LYS A 567 12.26 47.37 0.36
C LYS A 567 11.52 47.01 1.65
N ALA A 568 12.23 46.92 2.78
CA ALA A 568 11.62 46.63 4.08
C ALA A 568 10.68 47.75 4.51
N ILE A 569 11.06 49.02 4.34
CA ILE A 569 10.23 50.19 4.64
C ILE A 569 8.94 50.19 3.80
N VAL A 570 9.09 49.98 2.47
CA VAL A 570 7.97 49.92 1.54
C VAL A 570 7.01 48.79 1.93
N ASN A 571 7.53 47.62 2.25
CA ASN A 571 6.71 46.49 2.67
C ASN A 571 6.02 46.71 4.03
N ALA A 572 6.67 47.39 4.96
CA ALA A 572 6.10 47.64 6.29
C ALA A 572 5.01 48.74 6.30
N ILE A 573 5.11 49.70 5.38
CA ILE A 573 4.13 50.81 5.25
C ILE A 573 3.00 50.45 4.30
N GLY A 574 3.27 49.61 3.29
CA GLY A 574 2.29 49.25 2.27
C GLY A 574 1.10 48.47 2.84
N VAL A 575 -0.08 48.98 2.59
CA VAL A 575 -1.36 48.32 2.94
C VAL A 575 -2.10 47.98 1.65
N ARG A 576 -2.71 46.80 1.58
CA ARG A 576 -3.51 46.40 0.42
C ARG A 576 -4.67 47.33 0.25
N ASN A 577 -4.85 47.82 -0.98
CA ASN A 577 -5.93 48.70 -1.35
C ASN A 577 -6.34 48.41 -2.81
N GLU A 578 -7.58 47.99 -3.01
CA GLU A 578 -8.12 47.62 -4.33
C GLU A 578 -8.10 48.79 -5.32
N ASP A 579 -8.19 50.03 -4.81
CA ASP A 579 -8.21 51.27 -5.62
C ASP A 579 -6.78 51.77 -5.97
N ALA A 580 -5.73 51.11 -5.41
CA ALA A 580 -4.34 51.49 -5.67
C ALA A 580 -3.87 51.01 -7.05
N GLU A 581 -2.87 51.72 -7.57
CA GLU A 581 -2.19 51.36 -8.81
C GLU A 581 -1.49 50.00 -8.66
N VAL A 582 -1.47 49.22 -9.76
CA VAL A 582 -0.82 47.92 -9.82
C VAL A 582 0.68 48.07 -9.62
N CYS A 583 1.23 47.34 -8.66
CA CYS A 583 2.68 47.29 -8.42
C CYS A 583 3.39 46.56 -9.55
N LYS A 584 4.52 47.11 -10.02
CA LYS A 584 5.33 46.51 -11.10
C LYS A 584 6.78 46.32 -10.61
N ASP A 585 7.40 45.22 -11.12
CA ASP A 585 8.82 44.99 -10.87
C ASP A 585 9.73 45.97 -11.64
N SER A 586 11.04 45.86 -11.42
CA SER A 586 12.04 46.72 -12.10
C SER A 586 12.09 46.55 -13.62
N LYS A 587 11.45 45.49 -14.17
CA LYS A 587 11.35 45.26 -15.61
C LYS A 587 10.01 45.66 -16.19
N GLY A 588 9.08 46.17 -15.34
CA GLY A 588 7.74 46.60 -15.73
C GLY A 588 6.70 45.46 -15.76
N ASN A 589 7.04 44.26 -15.29
CA ASN A 589 6.05 43.18 -15.16
C ASN A 589 5.16 43.43 -13.94
N ILE A 590 3.93 42.96 -14.00
CA ILE A 590 2.99 42.95 -12.89
C ILE A 590 3.53 42.09 -11.76
N GLU A 591 3.61 42.61 -10.54
CA GLU A 591 3.90 41.83 -9.36
C GLU A 591 2.63 41.16 -8.86
N SER A 592 2.68 39.85 -8.62
CA SER A 592 1.56 39.12 -8.04
C SER A 592 1.49 39.29 -6.52
N ASP A 593 0.27 39.31 -6.00
CA ASP A 593 0.02 39.22 -4.57
C ASP A 593 0.07 37.73 -4.12
N SER A 594 1.15 37.36 -3.47
CA SER A 594 1.37 35.96 -3.03
C SER A 594 0.31 35.44 -2.06
N SER A 595 -0.43 36.32 -1.38
CA SER A 595 -1.49 35.93 -0.44
C SER A 595 -2.85 35.70 -1.11
N LEU A 596 -3.02 36.20 -2.34
CA LEU A 596 -4.20 36.01 -3.18
C LEU A 596 -3.96 35.02 -4.33
N LYS A 597 -2.82 34.34 -4.28
CA LYS A 597 -2.48 33.28 -5.22
C LYS A 597 -3.36 32.07 -4.94
N ASP A 598 -4.01 31.55 -5.97
CA ASP A 598 -4.86 30.35 -5.91
C ASP A 598 -4.53 29.42 -7.07
N THR A 599 -5.13 28.24 -7.08
CA THR A 599 -4.93 27.25 -8.15
C THR A 599 -6.25 26.65 -8.59
N GLU A 600 -6.41 26.50 -9.91
CA GLU A 600 -7.54 25.83 -10.52
C GLU A 600 -7.12 24.48 -11.14
N SER A 601 -7.96 23.47 -10.95
CA SER A 601 -7.79 22.16 -11.58
C SER A 601 -8.71 22.02 -12.78
N ILE A 602 -8.16 22.24 -13.98
CA ILE A 602 -8.91 22.28 -15.23
C ILE A 602 -8.76 20.94 -15.94
N ALA A 603 -9.86 20.27 -16.28
CA ALA A 603 -9.83 18.98 -16.96
C ALA A 603 -9.03 19.04 -18.28
N LEU A 604 -8.30 17.96 -18.63
CA LEU A 604 -7.48 17.94 -19.85
C LEU A 604 -8.30 18.13 -21.14
N LYS A 605 -9.60 17.80 -21.13
CA LYS A 605 -10.52 17.95 -22.25
C LYS A 605 -11.07 19.37 -22.40
N GLU A 606 -10.87 20.23 -21.40
CA GLU A 606 -11.34 21.62 -21.41
C GLU A 606 -10.25 22.57 -21.92
N ASP A 607 -10.66 23.62 -22.65
CA ASP A 607 -9.76 24.70 -23.00
C ASP A 607 -9.50 25.61 -21.80
N VAL A 608 -8.22 25.82 -21.49
CA VAL A 608 -7.78 26.54 -20.30
C VAL A 608 -8.24 28.03 -20.33
N TYR A 609 -8.19 28.64 -21.50
CA TYR A 609 -8.55 30.06 -21.64
C TYR A 609 -10.06 30.25 -21.59
N GLU A 610 -10.83 29.37 -22.23
CA GLU A 610 -12.30 29.38 -22.15
C GLU A 610 -12.79 29.18 -20.71
N TYR A 611 -12.18 28.20 -20.00
CA TYR A 611 -12.47 27.97 -18.57
C TYR A 611 -12.18 29.21 -17.73
N PHE A 612 -11.01 29.81 -17.91
CA PHE A 612 -10.60 31.00 -17.16
C PHE A 612 -11.55 32.17 -17.34
N GLU A 613 -11.94 32.46 -18.59
CA GLU A 613 -12.88 33.56 -18.89
C GLU A 613 -14.29 33.30 -18.36
N LYS A 614 -14.71 32.03 -18.31
CA LYS A 614 -16.07 31.66 -17.90
C LYS A 614 -16.21 31.46 -16.39
N GLU A 615 -15.24 30.80 -15.75
CA GLU A 615 -15.36 30.35 -14.37
C GLU A 615 -14.55 31.23 -13.38
N VAL A 616 -13.46 31.89 -13.80
CA VAL A 616 -12.61 32.68 -12.92
C VAL A 616 -12.89 34.18 -13.03
N LYS A 617 -12.85 34.73 -14.24
CA LYS A 617 -13.00 36.16 -14.52
C LYS A 617 -14.29 36.81 -13.97
N PRO A 618 -15.47 36.17 -14.04
CA PRO A 618 -16.70 36.75 -13.49
C PRO A 618 -16.65 36.97 -11.97
N HIS A 619 -15.83 36.20 -11.25
CA HIS A 619 -15.67 36.29 -9.80
C HIS A 619 -14.49 37.16 -9.39
N VAL A 620 -13.44 37.21 -10.23
CA VAL A 620 -12.20 37.94 -9.93
C VAL A 620 -11.72 38.66 -11.22
N ASN A 621 -12.22 39.84 -11.46
CA ASN A 621 -12.00 40.59 -12.73
C ASN A 621 -10.54 40.91 -13.04
N ASP A 622 -9.69 41.09 -12.00
CA ASP A 622 -8.28 41.44 -12.12
C ASP A 622 -7.33 40.22 -12.11
N ALA A 623 -7.88 39.00 -12.01
CA ALA A 623 -7.11 37.79 -12.06
C ALA A 623 -6.42 37.56 -13.42
N TYR A 624 -5.27 36.94 -13.41
CA TYR A 624 -4.55 36.46 -14.58
C TYR A 624 -3.91 35.10 -14.29
N MET A 625 -3.63 34.34 -15.36
CA MET A 625 -3.02 33.02 -15.24
C MET A 625 -1.50 33.13 -15.31
N ASP A 626 -0.82 32.32 -14.50
CA ASP A 626 0.59 32.01 -14.72
C ASP A 626 0.70 30.97 -15.83
N GLU A 627 1.03 31.43 -17.06
CA GLU A 627 1.12 30.57 -18.24
C GLU A 627 2.13 29.41 -18.08
N SER A 628 3.16 29.58 -17.26
CA SER A 628 4.13 28.51 -16.99
C SER A 628 3.50 27.31 -16.27
N SER A 629 2.45 27.55 -15.51
CA SER A 629 1.72 26.54 -14.74
C SER A 629 0.77 25.67 -15.60
N ILE A 630 0.40 26.08 -16.80
CA ILE A 630 -0.55 25.37 -17.69
C ILE A 630 -0.04 23.95 -18.03
N ASN A 631 1.27 23.75 -18.05
CA ASN A 631 1.87 22.44 -18.33
C ASN A 631 2.02 21.54 -17.10
N ASN A 632 1.55 21.97 -15.93
CA ASN A 632 1.56 21.17 -14.73
C ASN A 632 0.37 20.19 -14.73
N ILE A 633 0.59 19.00 -15.31
CA ILE A 633 -0.46 17.99 -15.52
C ILE A 633 -0.43 16.98 -14.36
N GLY A 634 -1.58 16.81 -13.73
CA GLY A 634 -1.86 15.79 -12.73
C GLY A 634 -2.88 14.76 -13.19
N TYR A 635 -2.90 13.62 -12.52
CA TYR A 635 -3.90 12.57 -12.71
C TYR A 635 -4.48 12.13 -11.38
N GLU A 636 -5.80 12.07 -11.30
CA GLU A 636 -6.54 11.54 -10.15
C GLU A 636 -7.78 10.77 -10.60
N ILE A 637 -8.21 9.81 -9.79
CA ILE A 637 -9.40 8.99 -10.09
C ILE A 637 -10.42 9.24 -8.98
N PRO A 638 -11.30 10.22 -9.11
CA PRO A 638 -12.28 10.58 -8.09
C PRO A 638 -13.45 9.58 -8.07
N PHE A 639 -13.15 8.31 -7.71
CA PHE A 639 -14.05 7.17 -7.81
C PHE A 639 -15.42 7.44 -7.17
N THR A 640 -15.43 7.89 -5.92
CA THR A 640 -16.66 8.16 -5.17
C THR A 640 -17.54 9.23 -5.81
N ARG A 641 -16.93 10.25 -6.43
CA ARG A 641 -17.67 11.33 -7.11
C ARG A 641 -18.53 10.79 -8.27
N HIS A 642 -18.04 9.78 -8.99
CA HIS A 642 -18.74 9.23 -10.15
C HIS A 642 -19.93 8.33 -9.77
N PHE A 643 -19.97 7.82 -8.54
CA PHE A 643 -21.04 6.95 -8.01
C PHE A 643 -21.83 7.62 -6.88
N TYR A 644 -21.55 8.90 -6.59
CA TYR A 644 -22.28 9.62 -5.56
C TYR A 644 -23.74 9.83 -5.99
N LYS A 645 -24.66 9.37 -5.14
CA LYS A 645 -26.09 9.64 -5.25
C LYS A 645 -26.45 10.65 -4.18
N TYR A 646 -27.02 11.76 -4.61
CA TYR A 646 -27.58 12.70 -3.65
C TYR A 646 -28.83 12.09 -3.01
N GLU A 647 -28.74 11.83 -1.72
CA GLU A 647 -29.91 11.49 -0.90
C GLU A 647 -30.44 12.78 -0.28
N GLU A 648 -31.71 13.09 -0.51
CA GLU A 648 -32.35 14.20 0.19
C GLU A 648 -32.31 13.94 1.70
N LEU A 649 -31.89 14.96 2.44
CA LEU A 649 -31.89 14.88 3.89
C LEU A 649 -33.32 14.59 4.38
N ARG A 650 -33.49 13.52 5.14
CA ARG A 650 -34.78 13.18 5.75
C ARG A 650 -35.24 14.31 6.63
N ALA A 651 -36.54 14.63 6.57
CA ALA A 651 -37.11 15.65 7.45
C ALA A 651 -36.86 15.31 8.93
N PHE A 652 -36.53 16.31 9.71
CA PHE A 652 -36.25 16.12 11.15
C PHE A 652 -37.39 15.42 11.87
N GLU A 653 -38.65 15.78 11.50
CA GLU A 653 -39.86 15.18 12.04
C GLU A 653 -39.97 13.66 11.78
N ASP A 654 -39.49 13.18 10.62
CA ASP A 654 -39.53 11.76 10.28
C ASP A 654 -38.43 10.98 11.05
N ILE A 655 -37.27 11.57 11.23
CA ILE A 655 -36.19 11.00 12.06
C ILE A 655 -36.68 10.89 13.52
N MET A 656 -37.29 11.94 14.05
CA MET A 656 -37.82 11.94 15.43
C MET A 656 -38.88 10.89 15.65
N LYS A 657 -39.84 10.70 14.72
CA LYS A 657 -40.85 9.64 14.81
C LYS A 657 -40.21 8.24 14.83
N GLU A 658 -39.17 8.01 14.05
CA GLU A 658 -38.46 6.75 14.03
C GLU A 658 -37.71 6.50 15.34
N VAL A 659 -37.05 7.53 15.90
CA VAL A 659 -36.42 7.47 17.23
C VAL A 659 -37.43 7.13 18.32
N GLU A 660 -38.58 7.79 18.36
CA GLU A 660 -39.68 7.53 19.33
C GLU A 660 -40.23 6.11 19.18
N SER A 661 -40.34 5.61 17.94
CA SER A 661 -40.76 4.20 17.68
C SER A 661 -39.75 3.20 18.23
N LEU A 662 -38.44 3.43 17.94
CA LEU A 662 -37.37 2.57 18.44
C LEU A 662 -37.22 2.61 19.96
N GLU A 663 -37.38 3.78 20.59
CA GLU A 663 -37.42 3.88 22.07
C GLU A 663 -38.57 3.07 22.66
N SER A 664 -39.76 3.11 22.02
CA SER A 664 -40.91 2.37 22.44
C SER A 664 -40.72 0.84 22.32
N GLU A 665 -40.10 0.37 21.21
CA GLU A 665 -39.72 -1.01 20.99
C GLU A 665 -38.70 -1.51 22.03
N ILE A 666 -37.64 -0.73 22.25
CA ILE A 666 -36.62 -1.04 23.26
C ILE A 666 -37.24 -1.14 24.65
N ALA A 667 -38.10 -0.20 25.01
CA ALA A 667 -38.82 -0.22 26.31
C ALA A 667 -39.68 -1.46 26.45
N LEU A 668 -40.32 -1.94 25.37
CA LEU A 668 -41.15 -3.10 25.34
C LEU A 668 -40.34 -4.41 25.49
N GLU A 669 -39.18 -4.47 24.80
CA GLU A 669 -38.28 -5.62 24.92
C GLU A 669 -37.61 -5.68 26.31
N ILE A 670 -37.22 -4.55 26.89
CA ILE A 670 -36.70 -4.49 28.26
C ILE A 670 -37.75 -5.00 29.26
N ARG A 671 -39.01 -4.62 29.07
CA ARG A 671 -40.12 -5.14 29.95
C ARG A 671 -40.33 -6.65 29.80
N LYS A 672 -40.16 -7.22 28.60
CA LYS A 672 -40.24 -8.67 28.39
C LYS A 672 -39.09 -9.43 29.07
N VAL A 673 -37.92 -8.83 29.18
CA VAL A 673 -36.71 -9.44 29.80
C VAL A 673 -36.72 -9.28 31.33
N LEU A 674 -37.28 -8.17 31.83
CA LEU A 674 -37.32 -7.89 33.27
C LEU A 674 -38.56 -8.44 33.98
N GLY A 675 -39.55 -9.03 33.25
CA GLY A 675 -40.71 -9.70 33.78
C GLY A 675 -41.82 -8.76 34.14
#